data_56fb2fdeef30471a26f2aea8e71df009
#
_entry.id   56fb2fdeef30471a26f2aea8e71df009
#
_cell.length_a   1.000
_cell.length_b   1.000
_cell.length_c   1.000
_cell.angle_alpha   90.00
_cell.angle_beta   90.00
_cell.angle_gamma   90.00
#
_symmetry.space_group_name_H-M   'P 1'
#
loop_
_entity.id
_entity.type
_entity.pdbx_description
1 polymer ?
#
loop_
_entity_poly.entity_id
_entity_poly.type
_entity_poly.pdbx_seq_one_letter_code
_entity_poly.pdbx_strand_id
1 'polypeptide(L)'
;MRKDFNIKLPAILFFLMSGIMLQFSGHVTFAQNQYELNEGWKCAPIKTVKDDGKTISKTGFSLAGWKPAVVPGTVLTTLLANKEIPDPFYGLNNEKIPDIYDTGREFYTYWFVKEFKEPFPANDDQVWLKFRGINYSCEIFLNGSKINTTAYEGMFLRQSFNITPFLSKDGNNRIAVIVHPPDPVGKANGGQGGDGMIAKNVSIQYTAGWDWIRPIRDRNTGIWDKVYIEKTRSVNLKDPHIITLVPGRRTPEGNQQPAVIKVTADLENPGNKPVEGLLQYVIEGNKVSKKVSLAPHTTKTITLDDFTLKNPKLWWPAGYGKQYLYKAQLQFLEKGNIQSDSETVTFGVREIQTDWNATTGSRQIYVNGQKIFIKGGNWIISDAMLRFSEERYDAEVRFHRDMNLNLIRIWGGALVERPEFYQACDKYGMLVFQDFWISGDCNGRWVDPQKKEDQWTRRKYPDNHTLFLKSAEDMIKMVRNHPSLAIWCGGNEITPPEDILVPLRDSILPKLDGTRWFVEYSNSDSMSYNSLGGNGDGPYGIQPISTFWENRTFPFNSEVGSVGIGDYESLKRFIPKENLNVPKFGTSDKPDSVWTYHTYTGVGYNQYIEPYGPSKDIKDFALKAQLVNYDQYRGLIEGFSAHMWEWYTGVIIWKTQNPWTAMRGQMYDYYLDPNACLYGLKSGSELLHVMCNPVDGMVMIVNNDFKPYRNLMLVVKTYDISGKEKLVTQVFSNIEPASFKKYFSVKKTIDDMGKDSGVFLSLQLLDENKKVLSDNFYWYPDAKGNYSGLNNMQKADNLKVTARKQSEGKIEVTLTNPSNNPVAFFNRISLVNEQTRERVLPTFYDDNYISVSPGTEKRVILEYKPDNQKTVISIEGWNLPQKYISIEK
;
A
#
# COMPACT_ATOMS: atom_id res chain seq x y z
N MET A 1 52.73 -19.29 -57.07
CA MET A 1 54.16 -19.52 -56.67
C MET A 1 54.11 -19.35 -55.13
N ARG A 2 54.02 -20.45 -54.39
CA ARG A 2 55.10 -21.04 -53.55
C ARG A 2 55.80 -20.01 -52.68
N LYS A 3 55.92 -20.15 -51.37
CA LYS A 3 56.25 -21.34 -50.55
C LYS A 3 55.90 -21.13 -49.07
N ASP A 4 55.55 -22.25 -48.47
CA ASP A 4 55.50 -22.49 -46.97
C ASP A 4 56.93 -22.34 -46.36
N PHE A 5 56.95 -21.96 -45.07
CA PHE A 5 57.95 -22.40 -44.12
C PHE A 5 57.47 -22.51 -42.74
N ASN A 6 57.33 -23.75 -42.25
CA ASN A 6 57.24 -24.19 -40.88
C ASN A 6 58.62 -24.07 -40.17
N ILE A 7 58.67 -23.50 -38.97
CA ILE A 7 59.72 -23.81 -38.00
C ILE A 7 59.09 -23.94 -36.57
N LYS A 8 59.37 -25.08 -35.92
CA LYS A 8 59.01 -25.49 -34.56
C LYS A 8 59.98 -24.85 -33.54
N LEU A 9 59.36 -24.50 -32.39
CA LEU A 9 59.79 -24.47 -30.95
C LEU A 9 61.30 -24.44 -30.58
N PRO A 10 61.68 -23.75 -29.48
CA PRO A 10 61.43 -24.34 -28.15
C PRO A 10 60.97 -23.39 -27.02
N ALA A 11 60.34 -24.00 -26.01
CA ALA A 11 59.90 -23.42 -24.78
C ALA A 11 61.04 -22.84 -23.94
N ILE A 12 60.92 -21.60 -23.50
CA ILE A 12 61.71 -21.05 -22.40
C ILE A 12 60.69 -20.64 -21.28
N LEU A 13 60.87 -21.33 -20.15
CA LEU A 13 60.23 -21.05 -18.89
C LEU A 13 60.73 -19.70 -18.36
N PHE A 14 59.88 -18.67 -18.31
CA PHE A 14 60.12 -17.49 -17.48
C PHE A 14 59.19 -17.54 -16.28
N PHE A 15 59.77 -17.81 -15.11
CA PHE A 15 59.15 -17.55 -13.83
C PHE A 15 59.02 -16.04 -13.65
N LEU A 16 57.82 -15.49 -13.78
CA LEU A 16 57.46 -14.16 -13.29
C LEU A 16 56.74 -14.34 -11.97
N MET A 17 57.39 -14.07 -10.89
CA MET A 17 56.77 -13.81 -9.57
C MET A 17 55.95 -12.54 -9.71
N SER A 18 54.68 -12.64 -10.04
CA SER A 18 53.71 -11.60 -9.78
C SER A 18 53.22 -11.75 -8.33
N GLY A 19 53.73 -10.86 -7.49
CA GLY A 19 53.22 -10.69 -6.13
C GLY A 19 51.71 -10.39 -6.18
N ILE A 20 50.89 -11.35 -5.78
CA ILE A 20 49.49 -11.15 -5.46
C ILE A 20 49.47 -10.37 -4.14
N MET A 21 49.34 -9.03 -4.23
CA MET A 21 48.82 -8.27 -3.12
C MET A 21 47.35 -8.72 -2.90
N LEU A 22 47.16 -9.66 -2.02
CA LEU A 22 45.88 -9.88 -1.39
C LEU A 22 45.51 -8.57 -0.63
N GLN A 23 44.80 -7.70 -1.30
CA GLN A 23 43.98 -6.73 -0.59
C GLN A 23 42.95 -7.54 0.21
N PHE A 24 43.22 -7.80 1.46
CA PHE A 24 42.20 -8.09 2.46
C PHE A 24 41.32 -6.84 2.56
N SER A 25 40.36 -6.69 1.65
CA SER A 25 39.13 -5.98 1.96
C SER A 25 38.44 -6.83 3.03
N GLY A 26 38.74 -6.52 4.27
CA GLY A 26 38.01 -7.02 5.40
C GLY A 26 36.56 -6.52 5.22
N HIS A 27 35.76 -7.31 4.52
CA HIS A 27 34.33 -7.26 4.76
C HIS A 27 34.16 -7.69 6.23
N VAL A 28 34.06 -6.71 7.12
CA VAL A 28 33.52 -6.93 8.44
C VAL A 28 32.08 -7.36 8.18
N THR A 29 31.86 -8.67 8.07
CA THR A 29 30.55 -9.27 8.20
C THR A 29 30.15 -8.98 9.63
N PHE A 30 29.33 -7.93 9.81
CA PHE A 30 28.62 -7.74 11.07
C PHE A 30 27.82 -9.02 11.32
N ALA A 31 28.17 -9.74 12.34
CA ALA A 31 27.37 -10.88 12.80
C ALA A 31 25.95 -10.31 13.03
N GLN A 32 24.96 -10.94 12.43
CA GLN A 32 23.57 -10.57 12.61
C GLN A 32 23.27 -10.80 14.11
N ASN A 33 23.24 -9.71 14.89
CA ASN A 33 23.00 -9.77 16.32
C ASN A 33 21.57 -10.19 16.69
N GLN A 34 20.73 -10.48 15.67
CA GLN A 34 19.34 -10.89 15.86
C GLN A 34 18.93 -12.03 14.92
N TYR A 35 17.97 -12.83 15.37
CA TYR A 35 17.30 -13.85 14.54
C TYR A 35 15.82 -13.99 14.92
N GLU A 36 14.99 -14.34 13.91
CA GLU A 36 13.55 -14.49 14.09
C GLU A 36 13.18 -15.87 14.66
N LEU A 37 12.17 -15.89 15.53
CA LEU A 37 11.53 -17.10 16.05
C LEU A 37 10.19 -17.34 15.29
N ASN A 38 10.25 -17.60 14.00
CA ASN A 38 9.08 -17.65 13.11
C ASN A 38 8.53 -19.06 12.86
N GLU A 39 9.30 -20.13 13.09
CA GLU A 39 8.88 -21.50 12.79
C GLU A 39 8.86 -22.40 14.04
N GLY A 40 8.10 -23.52 13.95
CA GLY A 40 8.07 -24.54 14.99
C GLY A 40 7.33 -24.15 16.26
N TRP A 41 6.47 -23.13 16.21
CA TRP A 41 5.53 -22.84 17.28
C TRP A 41 4.44 -23.88 17.37
N LYS A 42 3.99 -24.16 18.59
CA LYS A 42 2.82 -25.01 18.86
C LYS A 42 1.80 -24.23 19.69
N CYS A 43 0.53 -24.61 19.56
CA CYS A 43 -0.54 -23.98 20.31
C CYS A 43 -1.58 -24.98 20.82
N ALA A 44 -2.31 -24.54 21.84
CA ALA A 44 -3.48 -25.23 22.37
C ALA A 44 -4.47 -24.23 22.98
N PRO A 45 -5.81 -24.44 22.83
CA PRO A 45 -6.80 -23.58 23.47
C PRO A 45 -6.75 -23.75 25.00
N ILE A 46 -6.99 -22.67 25.73
CA ILE A 46 -6.93 -22.67 27.21
C ILE A 46 -7.82 -23.74 27.85
N LYS A 47 -8.97 -24.05 27.24
CA LYS A 47 -9.93 -25.05 27.74
C LYS A 47 -9.35 -26.48 27.80
N THR A 48 -8.29 -26.77 27.03
CA THR A 48 -7.67 -28.10 26.98
C THR A 48 -6.41 -28.20 27.83
N VAL A 49 -5.93 -27.08 28.37
CA VAL A 49 -4.68 -27.01 29.13
C VAL A 49 -4.99 -26.66 30.59
N LYS A 50 -4.64 -27.57 31.52
CA LYS A 50 -4.90 -27.37 32.96
C LYS A 50 -3.70 -26.79 33.71
N ASP A 51 -2.53 -26.89 33.11
CA ASP A 51 -1.27 -26.46 33.70
C ASP A 51 -1.06 -24.94 33.52
N ASP A 52 -0.33 -24.36 34.48
CA ASP A 52 0.03 -22.94 34.45
C ASP A 52 1.23 -22.68 33.54
N GLY A 53 1.47 -21.39 33.23
CA GLY A 53 2.56 -20.98 32.33
C GLY A 53 3.95 -21.32 32.89
N LYS A 54 4.13 -21.40 34.19
CA LYS A 54 5.40 -21.82 34.80
C LYS A 54 5.69 -23.29 34.49
N THR A 55 4.68 -24.11 34.53
CA THR A 55 4.79 -25.53 34.18
C THR A 55 4.97 -25.74 32.69
N ILE A 56 4.14 -25.11 31.86
CA ILE A 56 4.16 -25.21 30.40
C ILE A 56 5.50 -24.77 29.81
N SER A 57 6.12 -23.72 30.35
CA SER A 57 7.38 -23.18 29.86
C SER A 57 8.63 -23.99 30.24
N LYS A 58 8.51 -25.06 31.02
CA LYS A 58 9.62 -25.97 31.25
C LYS A 58 9.89 -26.89 30.08
N THR A 59 11.15 -27.09 29.69
CA THR A 59 11.54 -27.92 28.54
C THR A 59 11.11 -29.38 28.64
N GLY A 60 10.86 -29.91 29.82
CA GLY A 60 10.35 -31.27 30.05
C GLY A 60 8.83 -31.44 29.95
N PHE A 61 8.04 -30.38 29.85
CA PHE A 61 6.59 -30.46 29.75
C PHE A 61 6.18 -31.08 28.40
N SER A 62 5.25 -32.03 28.43
CA SER A 62 4.78 -32.71 27.21
C SER A 62 3.85 -31.82 26.38
N LEU A 63 4.18 -31.63 25.12
CA LEU A 63 3.32 -30.98 24.11
C LEU A 63 2.55 -31.99 23.25
N ALA A 64 2.28 -33.20 23.78
CA ALA A 64 1.43 -34.17 23.09
C ALA A 64 0.01 -33.60 22.89
N GLY A 65 -0.51 -33.69 21.66
CA GLY A 65 -1.80 -33.14 21.28
C GLY A 65 -1.83 -31.63 20.98
N TRP A 66 -0.72 -30.92 21.16
CA TRP A 66 -0.59 -29.53 20.73
C TRP A 66 -0.42 -29.45 19.21
N LYS A 67 -1.06 -28.46 18.61
CA LYS A 67 -1.07 -28.27 17.14
C LYS A 67 0.03 -27.33 16.68
N PRO A 68 0.50 -27.43 15.41
CA PRO A 68 1.34 -26.38 14.83
C PRO A 68 0.63 -25.03 14.87
N ALA A 69 1.32 -23.98 15.26
CA ALA A 69 0.82 -22.61 15.25
C ALA A 69 1.48 -21.77 14.16
N VAL A 70 0.73 -20.82 13.61
CA VAL A 70 1.24 -19.81 12.69
C VAL A 70 1.66 -18.58 13.51
N VAL A 71 2.95 -18.27 13.51
CA VAL A 71 3.54 -17.09 14.14
C VAL A 71 4.63 -16.53 13.21
N PRO A 72 4.53 -15.27 12.77
CA PRO A 72 3.44 -14.31 13.00
C PRO A 72 2.08 -14.78 12.46
N GLY A 73 1.01 -14.51 13.22
CA GLY A 73 -0.34 -14.87 12.82
C GLY A 73 -1.35 -14.78 13.96
N THR A 74 -2.56 -15.21 13.68
CA THR A 74 -3.68 -15.19 14.61
C THR A 74 -4.16 -16.61 14.92
N VAL A 75 -5.05 -16.77 15.90
CA VAL A 75 -5.71 -18.06 16.13
C VAL A 75 -6.47 -18.50 14.89
N LEU A 76 -7.16 -17.59 14.22
CA LEU A 76 -7.91 -17.88 13.00
C LEU A 76 -7.00 -18.41 11.88
N THR A 77 -5.85 -17.76 11.65
CA THR A 77 -4.87 -18.22 10.65
C THR A 77 -4.27 -19.58 11.01
N THR A 78 -4.09 -19.85 12.29
CA THR A 78 -3.64 -21.16 12.80
C THR A 78 -4.67 -22.26 12.54
N LEU A 79 -5.96 -21.99 12.84
CA LEU A 79 -7.05 -22.94 12.57
C LEU A 79 -7.20 -23.23 11.07
N LEU A 80 -7.07 -22.20 10.24
CA LEU A 80 -7.09 -22.35 8.77
C LEU A 80 -5.93 -23.21 8.26
N ALA A 81 -4.71 -22.96 8.74
CA ALA A 81 -3.52 -23.74 8.36
C ALA A 81 -3.64 -25.23 8.77
N ASN A 82 -4.28 -25.50 9.91
CA ASN A 82 -4.57 -26.86 10.38
C ASN A 82 -5.82 -27.49 9.74
N LYS A 83 -6.49 -26.79 8.79
CA LYS A 83 -7.71 -27.23 8.09
C LYS A 83 -8.91 -27.52 9.03
N GLU A 84 -8.98 -26.82 10.15
CA GLU A 84 -10.07 -26.93 11.13
C GLU A 84 -11.26 -26.02 10.81
N ILE A 85 -11.03 -25.02 9.98
CA ILE A 85 -12.04 -24.10 9.48
C ILE A 85 -11.92 -24.00 7.94
N PRO A 86 -13.02 -23.72 7.24
CA PRO A 86 -12.98 -23.43 5.82
C PRO A 86 -12.36 -22.06 5.55
N ASP A 87 -11.90 -21.80 4.30
CA ASP A 87 -11.42 -20.49 3.91
C ASP A 87 -12.50 -19.41 4.10
N PRO A 88 -12.35 -18.46 5.03
CA PRO A 88 -13.38 -17.46 5.33
C PRO A 88 -13.64 -16.49 4.18
N PHE A 89 -12.75 -16.40 3.18
CA PHE A 89 -12.87 -15.50 2.04
C PHE A 89 -13.61 -16.09 0.85
N TYR A 90 -14.02 -17.37 0.92
CA TYR A 90 -14.75 -18.03 -0.14
C TYR A 90 -16.26 -18.15 0.20
N GLY A 91 -17.13 -17.61 -0.63
CA GLY A 91 -18.58 -17.68 -0.49
C GLY A 91 -19.07 -17.19 0.88
N LEU A 92 -19.86 -18.01 1.55
CA LEU A 92 -20.36 -17.74 2.90
C LEU A 92 -19.62 -18.53 3.99
N ASN A 93 -18.41 -18.99 3.72
CA ASN A 93 -17.67 -19.84 4.67
C ASN A 93 -17.40 -19.16 6.02
N ASN A 94 -17.16 -17.84 6.01
CA ASN A 94 -16.94 -17.11 7.25
C ASN A 94 -18.12 -17.23 8.24
N GLU A 95 -19.35 -17.35 7.74
CA GLU A 95 -20.53 -17.52 8.59
C GLU A 95 -20.61 -18.89 9.28
N LYS A 96 -19.83 -19.87 8.80
CA LYS A 96 -19.72 -21.20 9.40
C LYS A 96 -18.69 -21.26 10.53
N ILE A 97 -17.92 -20.21 10.72
CA ILE A 97 -16.88 -20.10 11.75
C ILE A 97 -17.48 -19.45 12.98
N PRO A 98 -17.33 -20.06 14.18
CA PRO A 98 -17.85 -19.49 15.40
C PRO A 98 -17.33 -18.07 15.66
N ASP A 99 -18.23 -17.13 15.95
CA ASP A 99 -17.83 -15.78 16.30
C ASP A 99 -17.50 -15.66 17.79
N ILE A 100 -16.47 -14.92 18.13
CA ILE A 100 -16.03 -14.70 19.51
C ILE A 100 -17.10 -14.03 20.40
N TYR A 101 -17.98 -13.21 19.81
CA TYR A 101 -19.07 -12.57 20.53
C TYR A 101 -20.07 -13.61 21.08
N ASP A 102 -20.34 -14.65 20.31
CA ASP A 102 -21.29 -15.72 20.67
C ASP A 102 -20.64 -16.80 21.54
N THR A 103 -19.36 -17.11 21.29
CA THR A 103 -18.65 -18.19 21.99
C THR A 103 -17.93 -17.77 23.27
N GLY A 104 -17.75 -16.45 23.45
CA GLY A 104 -16.96 -15.88 24.54
C GLY A 104 -15.45 -15.90 24.28
N ARG A 105 -14.74 -15.03 25.01
CA ARG A 105 -13.29 -14.79 24.81
C ARG A 105 -12.43 -16.03 25.01
N GLU A 106 -12.77 -16.91 25.93
CA GLU A 106 -12.02 -18.15 26.20
C GLU A 106 -11.91 -19.07 24.99
N PHE A 107 -12.86 -19.01 24.05
CA PHE A 107 -12.84 -19.84 22.85
C PHE A 107 -11.62 -19.56 21.98
N TYR A 108 -11.20 -18.30 21.91
CA TYR A 108 -10.03 -17.85 21.15
C TYR A 108 -8.85 -17.45 22.06
N THR A 109 -8.86 -17.80 23.34
CA THR A 109 -7.71 -17.68 24.23
C THR A 109 -6.83 -18.90 24.09
N TYR A 110 -5.57 -18.71 23.64
CA TYR A 110 -4.67 -19.80 23.29
C TYR A 110 -3.30 -19.63 23.95
N TRP A 111 -2.72 -20.78 24.30
CA TRP A 111 -1.32 -20.91 24.57
C TRP A 111 -0.54 -21.05 23.27
N PHE A 112 0.59 -20.33 23.16
CA PHE A 112 1.60 -20.47 22.12
C PHE A 112 2.93 -20.84 22.76
N VAL A 113 3.60 -21.89 22.26
CA VAL A 113 4.83 -22.41 22.84
C VAL A 113 5.88 -22.58 21.75
N LYS A 114 7.11 -22.13 22.06
CA LYS A 114 8.26 -22.26 21.17
C LYS A 114 9.49 -22.73 21.94
N GLU A 115 10.13 -23.78 21.45
CA GLU A 115 11.47 -24.19 21.88
C GLU A 115 12.54 -23.53 20.99
N PHE A 116 13.60 -23.05 21.58
CA PHE A 116 14.71 -22.45 20.87
C PHE A 116 16.04 -22.71 21.58
N LYS A 117 17.14 -22.62 20.82
CA LYS A 117 18.48 -22.77 21.37
C LYS A 117 19.16 -21.41 21.46
N GLU A 118 19.49 -21.01 22.66
CA GLU A 118 20.29 -19.82 22.95
C GLU A 118 21.19 -20.14 24.13
N PRO A 119 22.51 -20.15 23.95
CA PRO A 119 23.43 -20.41 25.04
C PRO A 119 23.38 -19.30 26.07
N PHE A 120 23.60 -19.67 27.33
CA PHE A 120 23.75 -18.65 28.39
C PHE A 120 24.95 -17.75 28.03
N PRO A 121 24.76 -16.41 27.97
CA PRO A 121 25.79 -15.50 27.48
C PRO A 121 27.02 -15.48 28.40
N ALA A 122 28.18 -15.25 27.81
CA ALA A 122 29.42 -15.02 28.53
C ALA A 122 29.56 -13.52 28.88
N ASN A 123 30.24 -13.25 29.99
CA ASN A 123 30.52 -11.87 30.47
C ASN A 123 29.27 -11.03 30.71
N ASP A 124 29.31 -9.75 30.29
CA ASP A 124 28.23 -8.76 30.44
C ASP A 124 27.27 -8.73 29.23
N ASP A 125 27.29 -9.76 28.35
CA ASP A 125 26.41 -9.83 27.18
C ASP A 125 24.95 -10.04 27.61
N GLN A 126 24.03 -9.46 26.86
CA GLN A 126 22.61 -9.46 27.13
C GLN A 126 21.85 -10.12 25.98
N VAL A 127 20.79 -10.84 26.32
CA VAL A 127 19.87 -11.46 25.37
C VAL A 127 18.47 -10.90 25.58
N TRP A 128 17.91 -10.42 24.50
CA TRP A 128 16.61 -9.76 24.48
C TRP A 128 15.60 -10.59 23.71
N LEU A 129 14.43 -10.83 24.27
CA LEU A 129 13.26 -11.37 23.58
C LEU A 129 12.36 -10.20 23.21
N LYS A 130 12.11 -10.04 21.90
CA LYS A 130 11.34 -8.91 21.36
C LYS A 130 10.11 -9.41 20.62
N PHE A 131 8.96 -8.78 20.90
CA PHE A 131 7.71 -8.96 20.17
C PHE A 131 7.35 -7.65 19.50
N ARG A 132 7.10 -7.67 18.16
CA ARG A 132 6.62 -6.46 17.47
C ARG A 132 5.11 -6.24 17.64
N GLY A 133 4.32 -7.30 17.87
CA GLY A 133 2.89 -7.17 18.10
C GLY A 133 2.23 -8.44 18.63
N ILE A 134 1.46 -8.29 19.70
CA ILE A 134 0.56 -9.32 20.24
C ILE A 134 -0.82 -8.67 20.40
N ASN A 135 -1.87 -9.33 19.99
CA ASN A 135 -3.24 -8.86 20.13
C ASN A 135 -4.06 -9.86 20.96
N TYR A 136 -4.52 -9.54 22.16
CA TYR A 136 -4.59 -8.19 22.72
C TYR A 136 -3.79 -8.08 24.02
N SER A 137 -3.97 -9.00 24.98
CA SER A 137 -3.22 -9.07 26.24
C SER A 137 -2.56 -10.42 26.42
N CYS A 138 -1.45 -10.48 27.14
CA CYS A 138 -0.74 -11.74 27.32
C CYS A 138 0.07 -11.85 28.62
N GLU A 139 0.35 -13.09 28.99
CA GLU A 139 1.39 -13.44 29.95
C GLU A 139 2.48 -14.25 29.24
N ILE A 140 3.74 -13.95 29.55
CA ILE A 140 4.90 -14.55 28.91
C ILE A 140 5.77 -15.25 29.94
N PHE A 141 6.09 -16.51 29.69
CA PHE A 141 6.88 -17.36 30.57
C PHE A 141 8.09 -17.92 29.80
N LEU A 142 9.22 -18.02 30.51
CA LEU A 142 10.44 -18.60 29.97
C LEU A 142 11.06 -19.52 31.05
N ASN A 143 11.29 -20.79 30.69
CA ASN A 143 11.97 -21.79 31.55
C ASN A 143 11.39 -21.87 32.98
N GLY A 144 10.08 -21.77 33.12
CA GLY A 144 9.40 -21.83 34.43
C GLY A 144 9.23 -20.50 35.16
N SER A 145 9.67 -19.38 34.55
CA SER A 145 9.56 -18.05 35.16
C SER A 145 8.68 -17.14 34.34
N LYS A 146 7.81 -16.34 34.96
CA LYS A 146 7.07 -15.26 34.29
C LYS A 146 8.01 -14.09 34.05
N ILE A 147 8.15 -13.64 32.83
CA ILE A 147 9.08 -12.58 32.42
C ILE A 147 8.45 -11.19 32.35
N ASN A 148 7.16 -11.08 31.99
CA ASN A 148 6.43 -9.80 32.01
C ASN A 148 5.81 -9.54 33.39
N THR A 149 6.48 -8.72 34.19
CA THR A 149 6.02 -8.36 35.55
C THR A 149 4.83 -7.41 35.55
N THR A 150 4.73 -6.54 34.55
CA THR A 150 3.57 -5.70 34.25
C THR A 150 2.66 -6.38 33.25
N ALA A 151 1.36 -6.16 33.36
CA ALA A 151 0.42 -6.67 32.37
C ALA A 151 0.77 -6.10 30.99
N TYR A 152 0.84 -7.00 29.99
CA TYR A 152 0.89 -6.60 28.60
C TYR A 152 -0.54 -6.45 28.11
N GLU A 153 -0.86 -5.29 27.56
CA GLU A 153 -2.15 -4.98 26.97
C GLU A 153 -1.97 -4.03 25.78
N GLY A 154 -2.81 -4.18 24.75
CA GLY A 154 -2.80 -3.34 23.57
C GLY A 154 -2.13 -4.00 22.35
N MET A 155 -2.74 -3.80 21.16
CA MET A 155 -2.31 -4.46 19.94
C MET A 155 -1.00 -3.90 19.36
N PHE A 156 -0.74 -2.62 19.54
CA PHE A 156 0.25 -1.86 18.77
C PHE A 156 1.56 -1.57 19.50
N LEU A 157 1.78 -2.17 20.66
CA LEU A 157 3.02 -1.99 21.41
C LEU A 157 4.07 -3.03 21.04
N ARG A 158 5.26 -2.58 20.70
CA ARG A 158 6.46 -3.42 20.69
C ARG A 158 6.91 -3.69 22.13
N GLN A 159 7.31 -4.92 22.41
CA GLN A 159 7.80 -5.31 23.72
C GLN A 159 9.20 -5.89 23.62
N SER A 160 10.06 -5.53 24.59
CA SER A 160 11.43 -6.01 24.69
C SER A 160 11.72 -6.42 26.13
N PHE A 161 12.10 -7.67 26.31
CA PHE A 161 12.41 -8.26 27.62
C PHE A 161 13.86 -8.71 27.66
N ASN A 162 14.63 -8.27 28.66
CA ASN A 162 15.93 -8.84 28.94
C ASN A 162 15.72 -10.23 29.54
N ILE A 163 16.01 -11.25 28.76
CA ILE A 163 15.81 -12.66 29.15
C ILE A 163 17.07 -13.32 29.68
N THR A 164 18.21 -12.62 29.72
CA THR A 164 19.50 -13.14 30.18
C THR A 164 19.40 -13.91 31.52
N PRO A 165 18.70 -13.38 32.56
CA PRO A 165 18.62 -14.08 33.84
C PRO A 165 17.76 -15.36 33.83
N PHE A 166 16.96 -15.53 32.77
CA PHE A 166 16.00 -16.64 32.66
C PHE A 166 16.44 -17.75 31.69
N LEU A 167 17.57 -17.55 31.01
CA LEU A 167 18.12 -18.53 30.06
C LEU A 167 18.64 -19.79 30.81
N SER A 168 18.45 -20.93 30.17
CA SER A 168 18.96 -22.20 30.66
C SER A 168 20.46 -22.32 30.41
N LYS A 169 21.19 -22.89 31.37
CA LYS A 169 22.65 -23.09 31.28
C LYS A 169 23.05 -24.10 30.19
N ASP A 170 22.16 -25.04 29.83
CA ASP A 170 22.37 -26.00 28.75
C ASP A 170 22.01 -25.46 27.36
N GLY A 171 21.53 -24.22 27.30
CA GLY A 171 21.16 -23.53 26.07
C GLY A 171 19.81 -23.94 25.50
N ASN A 172 19.09 -24.89 26.10
CA ASN A 172 17.75 -25.27 25.64
C ASN A 172 16.71 -24.44 26.39
N ASN A 173 15.91 -23.68 25.66
CA ASN A 173 14.95 -22.74 26.22
C ASN A 173 13.56 -22.99 25.66
N ARG A 174 12.52 -22.67 26.47
CA ARG A 174 11.14 -22.74 26.04
C ARG A 174 10.37 -21.49 26.52
N ILE A 175 9.78 -20.81 25.55
CA ILE A 175 8.83 -19.72 25.76
C ILE A 175 7.42 -20.30 25.76
N ALA A 176 6.57 -19.86 26.68
CA ALA A 176 5.12 -20.07 26.65
C ALA A 176 4.42 -18.73 26.79
N VAL A 177 3.49 -18.44 25.89
CA VAL A 177 2.72 -17.19 25.86
C VAL A 177 1.24 -17.54 25.84
N ILE A 178 0.48 -17.10 26.83
CA ILE A 178 -0.98 -17.11 26.75
C ILE A 178 -1.44 -15.79 26.18
N VAL A 179 -2.28 -15.84 25.11
CA VAL A 179 -2.83 -14.66 24.46
C VAL A 179 -4.33 -14.63 24.65
N HIS A 180 -4.81 -13.50 25.17
CA HIS A 180 -6.24 -13.23 25.39
C HIS A 180 -6.75 -12.23 24.36
N PRO A 181 -7.96 -12.47 23.80
CA PRO A 181 -8.62 -11.54 22.87
C PRO A 181 -8.87 -10.15 23.45
N PRO A 182 -9.17 -9.13 22.59
CA PRO A 182 -9.65 -7.83 23.03
C PRO A 182 -10.87 -7.91 23.96
N ASP A 183 -11.09 -6.89 24.78
CA ASP A 183 -12.26 -6.75 25.64
C ASP A 183 -12.73 -5.29 25.65
N PRO A 184 -13.95 -4.98 25.23
CA PRO A 184 -14.97 -5.88 24.63
C PRO A 184 -14.65 -6.30 23.20
N VAL A 185 -15.21 -7.43 22.78
CA VAL A 185 -14.97 -8.00 21.42
C VAL A 185 -15.84 -7.37 20.32
N GLY A 186 -16.89 -6.61 20.68
CA GLY A 186 -17.85 -6.04 19.74
C GLY A 186 -18.74 -7.07 19.05
N LYS A 187 -19.96 -6.67 18.72
CA LYS A 187 -20.95 -7.51 18.03
C LYS A 187 -20.67 -7.63 16.54
N ALA A 188 -20.78 -8.83 16.01
CA ALA A 188 -20.49 -9.15 14.62
C ALA A 188 -21.60 -8.68 13.66
N ASN A 189 -21.63 -7.45 13.23
CA ASN A 189 -22.60 -6.95 12.24
C ASN A 189 -22.20 -5.67 11.51
N GLY A 190 -20.95 -5.30 11.61
CA GLY A 190 -20.44 -4.09 11.02
C GLY A 190 -20.20 -2.97 12.04
N GLY A 191 -19.12 -2.26 11.83
CA GLY A 191 -18.67 -1.17 12.69
C GLY A 191 -19.63 0.03 12.66
N GLN A 192 -20.20 0.31 11.50
CA GLN A 192 -21.19 1.37 11.36
C GLN A 192 -22.48 1.04 12.09
N GLY A 193 -22.65 1.61 13.27
CA GLY A 193 -23.87 1.46 14.05
C GLY A 193 -24.01 0.12 14.77
N GLY A 194 -22.94 -0.65 14.96
CA GLY A 194 -22.87 -1.80 15.85
C GLY A 194 -23.34 -1.44 17.27
N ASP A 195 -23.15 -2.36 18.20
CA ASP A 195 -23.58 -2.18 19.61
C ASP A 195 -22.82 -1.06 20.37
N GLY A 196 -21.94 -0.33 19.66
CA GLY A 196 -21.10 0.72 20.22
C GLY A 196 -19.96 0.22 21.11
N MET A 197 -19.75 -1.09 21.15
CA MET A 197 -18.70 -1.74 21.96
C MET A 197 -17.39 -1.92 21.21
N ILE A 198 -17.43 -1.88 19.88
CA ILE A 198 -16.24 -1.93 19.02
C ILE A 198 -15.35 -0.73 19.30
N ALA A 199 -14.04 -0.90 19.23
CA ALA A 199 -13.06 0.16 19.44
C ALA A 199 -12.95 0.76 20.86
N LYS A 200 -13.50 0.14 21.85
CA LYS A 200 -13.23 0.52 23.25
C LYS A 200 -11.80 0.20 23.69
N ASN A 201 -11.19 -0.77 23.08
CA ASN A 201 -9.77 -1.14 23.31
C ASN A 201 -8.87 -0.54 22.22
N VAL A 202 -7.56 -0.51 22.47
CA VAL A 202 -6.55 -0.04 21.52
C VAL A 202 -6.19 -1.17 20.54
N SER A 203 -7.05 -1.39 19.54
CA SER A 203 -6.94 -2.44 18.52
C SER A 203 -7.51 -1.97 17.19
N ILE A 204 -7.50 -2.85 16.16
CA ILE A 204 -8.08 -2.56 14.85
C ILE A 204 -9.60 -2.39 14.97
N GLN A 205 -10.12 -1.28 14.44
CA GLN A 205 -11.50 -0.86 14.59
C GLN A 205 -12.49 -1.73 13.81
N TYR A 206 -12.14 -2.21 12.62
CA TYR A 206 -13.05 -2.92 11.71
C TYR A 206 -13.26 -4.40 12.05
N THR A 207 -12.60 -4.96 13.05
CA THR A 207 -12.58 -6.43 13.28
C THR A 207 -13.93 -7.06 13.60
N ALA A 208 -14.89 -6.28 14.10
CA ALA A 208 -16.28 -6.73 14.25
C ALA A 208 -17.12 -6.54 12.98
N GLY A 209 -16.52 -6.06 11.90
CA GLY A 209 -17.13 -5.79 10.60
C GLY A 209 -17.26 -4.29 10.32
N TRP A 210 -17.43 -3.97 9.03
CA TRP A 210 -17.65 -2.61 8.51
C TRP A 210 -18.52 -2.69 7.24
N ASP A 211 -18.88 -1.59 6.61
CA ASP A 211 -19.73 -1.62 5.41
C ASP A 211 -19.04 -2.26 4.18
N TRP A 212 -17.71 -2.39 4.22
CA TRP A 212 -16.88 -2.96 3.16
C TRP A 212 -16.16 -4.27 3.58
N ILE A 213 -16.28 -4.74 4.83
CA ILE A 213 -15.68 -5.99 5.32
C ILE A 213 -16.59 -6.71 6.31
N ARG A 214 -16.52 -8.05 6.31
CA ARG A 214 -17.21 -8.88 7.28
C ARG A 214 -16.38 -9.13 8.53
N PRO A 215 -17.01 -9.51 9.67
CA PRO A 215 -16.32 -9.72 10.93
C PRO A 215 -15.18 -10.71 10.84
N ILE A 216 -14.08 -10.42 11.51
CA ILE A 216 -12.97 -11.34 11.73
C ILE A 216 -13.26 -12.10 13.02
N ARG A 217 -13.49 -13.41 12.92
CA ARG A 217 -14.16 -14.21 13.95
C ARG A 217 -13.43 -14.26 15.29
N ASP A 218 -12.10 -14.21 15.29
CA ASP A 218 -11.23 -14.16 16.46
C ASP A 218 -10.78 -12.74 16.84
N ARG A 219 -11.28 -11.70 16.16
CA ARG A 219 -10.83 -10.30 16.30
C ARG A 219 -9.30 -10.15 16.20
N ASN A 220 -8.68 -10.95 15.30
CA ASN A 220 -7.22 -10.99 15.09
C ASN A 220 -6.40 -11.33 16.35
N THR A 221 -6.92 -12.17 17.24
CA THR A 221 -6.22 -12.60 18.46
C THR A 221 -5.00 -13.45 18.11
N GLY A 222 -3.81 -13.09 18.61
CA GLY A 222 -2.59 -13.89 18.40
C GLY A 222 -1.30 -13.10 18.53
N ILE A 223 -0.18 -13.77 18.23
CA ILE A 223 1.14 -13.16 18.07
C ILE A 223 1.25 -12.78 16.60
N TRP A 224 0.68 -11.61 16.26
CA TRP A 224 0.37 -11.24 14.87
C TRP A 224 1.53 -10.60 14.11
N ASP A 225 2.61 -10.25 14.80
CA ASP A 225 3.82 -9.71 14.18
C ASP A 225 5.07 -10.44 14.69
N LYS A 226 6.23 -10.13 14.16
CA LYS A 226 7.50 -10.83 14.34
C LYS A 226 7.91 -10.96 15.80
N VAL A 227 8.48 -12.13 16.13
CA VAL A 227 9.16 -12.42 17.39
C VAL A 227 10.63 -12.70 17.08
N TYR A 228 11.55 -12.10 17.83
CA TYR A 228 12.97 -12.31 17.59
C TYR A 228 13.82 -12.21 18.86
N ILE A 229 14.98 -12.83 18.79
CA ILE A 229 16.05 -12.73 19.77
C ILE A 229 17.08 -11.73 19.24
N GLU A 230 17.49 -10.81 20.11
CA GLU A 230 18.59 -9.88 19.84
C GLU A 230 19.66 -10.00 20.90
N LYS A 231 20.92 -9.85 20.53
CA LYS A 231 22.07 -9.93 21.44
C LYS A 231 22.82 -8.61 21.43
N THR A 232 23.06 -8.10 22.61
CA THR A 232 23.90 -6.93 22.83
C THR A 232 24.97 -7.25 23.85
N ARG A 233 25.97 -6.38 23.98
CA ARG A 233 26.82 -6.41 25.15
C ARG A 233 26.20 -5.56 26.26
N SER A 234 27.04 -4.77 26.96
CA SER A 234 26.59 -3.99 28.12
C SER A 234 25.60 -2.89 27.81
N VAL A 235 25.51 -2.43 26.55
CA VAL A 235 24.62 -1.35 26.13
C VAL A 235 23.75 -1.80 24.95
N ASN A 236 22.45 -1.51 25.04
CA ASN A 236 21.45 -1.70 24.01
C ASN A 236 21.19 -0.34 23.32
N LEU A 237 21.42 -0.25 22.01
CA LEU A 237 21.16 0.92 21.18
C LEU A 237 19.73 0.82 20.63
N LYS A 238 18.91 1.83 20.89
CA LYS A 238 17.47 1.80 20.60
C LYS A 238 17.01 3.03 19.85
N ASP A 239 15.97 2.85 19.04
CA ASP A 239 15.16 3.90 18.44
C ASP A 239 15.95 5.05 17.79
N PRO A 240 16.97 4.79 16.96
CA PRO A 240 17.71 5.88 16.29
C PRO A 240 16.75 6.76 15.48
N HIS A 241 17.03 8.05 15.46
CA HIS A 241 16.24 9.04 14.74
C HIS A 241 17.13 9.90 13.85
N ILE A 242 16.79 9.97 12.57
CA ILE A 242 17.51 10.77 11.57
C ILE A 242 16.58 11.83 11.02
N ILE A 243 16.95 13.10 11.21
CA ILE A 243 16.25 14.24 10.64
C ILE A 243 17.11 14.82 9.52
N THR A 244 16.47 15.14 8.39
CA THR A 244 17.09 15.80 7.25
C THR A 244 16.49 17.18 7.05
N LEU A 245 17.34 18.21 6.95
CA LEU A 245 16.94 19.57 6.64
C LEU A 245 17.45 19.94 5.25
N VAL A 246 16.51 20.25 4.35
CA VAL A 246 16.78 20.53 2.92
C VAL A 246 16.19 21.90 2.55
N PRO A 247 16.79 22.99 3.05
CA PRO A 247 16.21 24.31 2.88
C PRO A 247 16.17 24.78 1.43
N GLY A 248 15.14 25.53 1.10
CA GLY A 248 14.95 26.15 -0.20
C GLY A 248 14.32 25.24 -1.25
N ARG A 249 14.11 25.81 -2.43
CA ARG A 249 13.52 25.08 -3.57
C ARG A 249 14.60 24.27 -4.29
N ARG A 250 14.37 22.99 -4.49
CA ARG A 250 15.28 22.05 -5.15
C ARG A 250 14.71 21.57 -6.47
N THR A 251 15.57 21.00 -7.31
CA THR A 251 15.20 20.32 -8.56
C THR A 251 15.64 18.86 -8.50
N PRO A 252 14.95 17.95 -9.21
CA PRO A 252 15.32 16.54 -9.21
C PRO A 252 16.70 16.25 -9.81
N GLU A 253 17.15 17.12 -10.70
CA GLU A 253 18.42 16.99 -11.42
C GLU A 253 19.36 18.15 -11.07
N GLY A 254 20.66 17.94 -11.36
CA GLY A 254 21.73 18.93 -11.14
C GLY A 254 22.32 18.90 -9.72
N ASN A 255 23.29 19.78 -9.49
CA ASN A 255 23.96 19.91 -8.21
C ASN A 255 23.03 20.49 -7.15
N GLN A 256 23.07 19.89 -5.96
CA GLN A 256 22.23 20.29 -4.84
C GLN A 256 23.01 21.16 -3.84
N GLN A 257 22.32 22.14 -3.27
CA GLN A 257 22.80 22.83 -2.07
C GLN A 257 22.93 21.84 -0.92
N PRO A 258 23.83 22.06 0.04
CA PRO A 258 24.00 21.17 1.18
C PRO A 258 22.69 20.90 1.95
N ALA A 259 22.63 19.73 2.57
CA ALA A 259 21.60 19.34 3.54
C ALA A 259 22.25 19.10 4.90
N VAL A 260 21.49 19.31 5.98
CA VAL A 260 21.94 19.01 7.34
C VAL A 260 21.28 17.73 7.82
N ILE A 261 22.08 16.83 8.38
CA ILE A 261 21.64 15.56 8.97
C ILE A 261 21.82 15.66 10.48
N LYS A 262 20.76 15.42 11.23
CA LYS A 262 20.73 15.34 12.68
C LYS A 262 20.46 13.91 13.10
N VAL A 263 21.23 13.40 14.08
CA VAL A 263 21.10 12.02 14.55
C VAL A 263 20.98 11.98 16.07
N THR A 264 19.96 11.26 16.54
CA THR A 264 19.79 10.93 17.96
C THR A 264 19.59 9.43 18.10
N ALA A 265 19.91 8.86 19.26
CA ALA A 265 19.61 7.49 19.61
C ALA A 265 19.46 7.34 21.13
N ASP A 266 18.66 6.37 21.56
CA ASP A 266 18.54 5.97 22.96
C ASP A 266 19.59 4.87 23.25
N LEU A 267 20.33 5.03 24.35
CA LEU A 267 21.27 4.04 24.87
C LEU A 267 20.79 3.56 26.23
N GLU A 268 20.60 2.25 26.37
CA GLU A 268 20.19 1.60 27.60
C GLU A 268 21.34 0.78 28.19
N ASN A 269 21.67 1.03 29.46
CA ASN A 269 22.55 0.19 30.26
C ASN A 269 21.70 -0.64 31.26
N PRO A 270 21.39 -1.90 30.94
CA PRO A 270 20.59 -2.75 31.84
C PRO A 270 21.42 -3.32 33.01
N GLY A 271 22.76 -3.19 32.96
CA GLY A 271 23.70 -3.77 33.94
C GLY A 271 23.81 -3.00 35.23
N ASN A 272 24.52 -3.62 36.20
CA ASN A 272 24.76 -3.08 37.53
C ASN A 272 26.01 -2.20 37.63
N LYS A 273 26.75 -2.00 36.54
CA LYS A 273 27.98 -1.19 36.48
C LYS A 273 27.81 -0.01 35.52
N PRO A 274 28.46 1.14 35.80
CA PRO A 274 28.50 2.22 34.81
C PRO A 274 29.29 1.78 33.58
N VAL A 275 28.86 2.23 32.40
CA VAL A 275 29.52 1.97 31.12
C VAL A 275 29.94 3.27 30.45
N GLU A 276 31.19 3.32 30.00
CA GLU A 276 31.75 4.43 29.22
C GLU A 276 32.07 3.96 27.82
N GLY A 277 31.79 4.79 26.83
CA GLY A 277 31.99 4.42 25.44
C GLY A 277 31.86 5.61 24.48
N LEU A 278 31.79 5.23 23.21
CA LEU A 278 31.67 6.15 22.08
C LEU A 278 30.45 5.77 21.25
N LEU A 279 29.43 6.62 21.22
CA LEU A 279 28.39 6.53 20.24
C LEU A 279 28.87 7.16 18.93
N GLN A 280 28.76 6.46 17.81
CA GLN A 280 29.13 6.96 16.51
C GLN A 280 28.12 6.56 15.44
N TYR A 281 28.04 7.36 14.37
CA TYR A 281 27.41 6.96 13.12
C TYR A 281 28.33 7.20 11.91
N VAL A 282 28.09 6.43 10.85
CA VAL A 282 28.77 6.56 9.57
C VAL A 282 27.74 6.71 8.45
N ILE A 283 27.87 7.76 7.64
CA ILE A 283 27.08 8.00 6.42
C ILE A 283 28.02 8.29 5.28
N GLU A 284 27.96 7.54 4.16
CA GLU A 284 28.84 7.72 2.98
C GLU A 284 30.33 7.84 3.37
N GLY A 285 30.80 7.03 4.30
CA GLY A 285 32.18 7.04 4.82
C GLY A 285 32.53 8.19 5.79
N ASN A 286 31.65 9.16 5.98
CA ASN A 286 31.82 10.24 6.96
C ASN A 286 31.38 9.78 8.34
N LYS A 287 32.21 10.03 9.34
CA LYS A 287 32.05 9.58 10.70
C LYS A 287 31.82 10.74 11.66
N VAL A 288 30.79 10.64 12.48
CA VAL A 288 30.53 11.54 13.63
C VAL A 288 30.47 10.71 14.89
N SER A 289 31.04 11.20 15.99
CA SER A 289 31.11 10.43 17.25
C SER A 289 31.08 11.33 18.47
N LYS A 290 30.54 10.78 19.59
CA LYS A 290 30.42 11.43 20.88
C LYS A 290 30.71 10.47 22.02
N LYS A 291 31.53 10.93 22.99
CA LYS A 291 31.78 10.18 24.24
C LYS A 291 30.52 10.18 25.10
N VAL A 292 30.18 9.04 25.67
CA VAL A 292 29.00 8.85 26.51
C VAL A 292 29.37 8.06 27.74
N SER A 293 28.81 8.42 28.89
CA SER A 293 28.83 7.67 30.13
C SER A 293 27.36 7.38 30.53
N LEU A 294 27.09 6.14 30.88
CA LEU A 294 25.78 5.63 31.29
C LEU A 294 25.86 5.03 32.68
N ALA A 295 25.04 5.53 33.61
CA ALA A 295 24.90 4.92 34.92
C ALA A 295 24.19 3.54 34.83
N PRO A 296 24.30 2.68 35.84
CA PRO A 296 23.56 1.43 35.91
C PRO A 296 22.05 1.65 35.79
N HIS A 297 21.35 0.73 35.14
CA HIS A 297 19.88 0.73 34.98
C HIS A 297 19.29 2.04 34.44
N THR A 298 20.01 2.70 33.50
CA THR A 298 19.54 3.95 32.88
C THR A 298 19.39 3.84 31.38
N THR A 299 18.40 4.55 30.86
CA THR A 299 18.26 4.86 29.43
C THR A 299 18.48 6.35 29.22
N LYS A 300 19.29 6.72 28.24
CA LYS A 300 19.61 8.11 27.91
C LYS A 300 19.54 8.38 26.43
N THR A 301 18.78 9.40 26.02
CA THR A 301 18.80 9.88 24.64
C THR A 301 20.07 10.71 24.40
N ILE A 302 20.82 10.33 23.38
CA ILE A 302 22.07 11.00 22.98
C ILE A 302 21.87 11.70 21.65
N THR A 303 22.14 12.99 21.60
CA THR A 303 22.21 13.76 20.36
C THR A 303 23.67 13.88 19.92
N LEU A 304 23.95 13.47 18.70
CA LEU A 304 25.26 13.64 18.06
C LEU A 304 25.32 14.99 17.36
N ASP A 305 26.57 15.43 17.01
CA ASP A 305 26.77 16.67 16.30
C ASP A 305 26.17 16.62 14.87
N ASP A 306 25.66 17.74 14.40
CA ASP A 306 25.07 17.89 13.07
C ASP A 306 26.12 17.59 11.97
N PHE A 307 25.70 16.90 10.93
CA PHE A 307 26.53 16.62 9.76
C PHE A 307 26.01 17.34 8.51
N THR A 308 26.88 18.08 7.84
CA THR A 308 26.54 18.74 6.58
C THR A 308 26.91 17.84 5.41
N LEU A 309 25.87 17.33 4.74
CA LEU A 309 26.00 16.54 3.53
C LEU A 309 26.05 17.45 2.30
N LYS A 310 27.25 17.52 1.69
CA LYS A 310 27.46 18.33 0.48
C LYS A 310 26.89 17.65 -0.75
N ASN A 311 26.17 18.39 -1.61
CA ASN A 311 25.56 17.89 -2.85
C ASN A 311 24.77 16.57 -2.67
N PRO A 312 23.74 16.54 -1.78
CA PRO A 312 23.01 15.32 -1.49
C PRO A 312 22.21 14.82 -2.69
N LYS A 313 22.07 13.50 -2.81
CA LYS A 313 21.06 12.90 -3.68
C LYS A 313 19.74 12.93 -2.94
N LEU A 314 18.78 13.64 -3.48
CA LEU A 314 17.48 13.83 -2.82
C LEU A 314 16.53 12.65 -3.09
N TRP A 315 15.66 12.41 -2.09
CA TRP A 315 14.50 11.53 -2.26
C TRP A 315 13.31 12.34 -2.79
N TRP A 316 12.62 11.81 -3.79
CA TRP A 316 11.46 12.44 -4.43
C TRP A 316 10.26 11.49 -4.48
N PRO A 317 9.02 12.01 -4.45
CA PRO A 317 7.83 11.21 -4.71
C PRO A 317 7.80 10.62 -6.11
N ALA A 318 6.98 9.58 -6.28
CA ALA A 318 6.75 8.91 -7.55
C ALA A 318 6.40 9.94 -8.66
N GLY A 319 7.02 9.77 -9.82
CA GLY A 319 6.86 10.66 -10.98
C GLY A 319 7.70 11.93 -10.96
N TYR A 320 8.17 12.41 -9.80
CA TYR A 320 8.85 13.70 -9.68
C TYR A 320 10.38 13.62 -9.58
N GLY A 321 10.94 12.44 -9.41
CA GLY A 321 12.39 12.24 -9.33
C GLY A 321 12.77 10.87 -8.79
N LYS A 322 14.04 10.69 -8.45
CA LYS A 322 14.57 9.41 -7.96
C LYS A 322 14.34 9.25 -6.44
N GLN A 323 14.15 8.00 -6.01
CA GLN A 323 14.02 7.62 -4.60
C GLN A 323 15.37 7.18 -4.05
N TYR A 324 16.29 8.15 -3.86
CA TYR A 324 17.60 7.80 -3.33
C TYR A 324 17.56 7.59 -1.81
N LEU A 325 18.06 6.43 -1.37
CA LEU A 325 18.09 6.05 0.04
C LEU A 325 19.54 5.91 0.53
N TYR A 326 19.85 6.57 1.63
CA TYR A 326 21.10 6.47 2.36
C TYR A 326 20.99 5.41 3.46
N LYS A 327 22.15 4.94 3.93
CA LYS A 327 22.28 4.12 5.14
C LYS A 327 23.15 4.82 6.16
N ALA A 328 22.65 4.97 7.36
CA ALA A 328 23.41 5.39 8.52
C ALA A 328 23.72 4.16 9.39
N GLN A 329 24.97 3.86 9.60
CA GLN A 329 25.40 2.79 10.51
C GLN A 329 25.71 3.42 11.87
N LEU A 330 24.86 3.15 12.86
CA LEU A 330 25.07 3.57 14.24
C LEU A 330 25.72 2.42 15.03
N GLN A 331 26.64 2.73 15.94
CA GLN A 331 27.24 1.75 16.83
C GLN A 331 27.69 2.40 18.15
N PHE A 332 27.52 1.66 19.24
CA PHE A 332 28.11 2.01 20.51
C PHE A 332 29.34 1.15 20.76
N LEU A 333 30.48 1.80 20.94
CA LEU A 333 31.78 1.17 21.16
C LEU A 333 32.21 1.40 22.63
N GLU A 334 32.43 0.33 23.35
CA GLU A 334 32.99 0.35 24.71
C GLU A 334 34.51 0.59 24.68
N LYS A 335 35.11 0.72 25.85
CA LYS A 335 36.58 0.88 26.01
C LYS A 335 37.31 -0.25 25.25
N GLY A 336 38.32 0.12 24.45
CA GLY A 336 39.04 -0.83 23.59
C GLY A 336 38.42 -1.02 22.21
N ASN A 337 37.46 -0.18 21.77
CA ASN A 337 36.74 -0.26 20.53
C ASN A 337 35.90 -1.56 20.36
N ILE A 338 35.43 -2.10 21.47
CA ILE A 338 34.59 -3.28 21.45
C ILE A 338 33.15 -2.83 21.16
N GLN A 339 32.58 -3.33 20.08
CA GLN A 339 31.17 -3.03 19.73
C GLN A 339 30.24 -3.68 20.76
N SER A 340 29.44 -2.84 21.44
CA SER A 340 28.38 -3.28 22.33
C SER A 340 27.11 -3.59 21.57
N ASP A 341 26.72 -2.68 20.69
CA ASP A 341 25.56 -2.83 19.84
C ASP A 341 25.68 -1.97 18.57
N SER A 342 24.87 -2.28 17.54
CA SER A 342 24.82 -1.53 16.29
C SER A 342 23.48 -1.63 15.59
N GLU A 343 23.08 -0.56 14.92
CA GLU A 343 21.86 -0.49 14.13
C GLU A 343 22.11 0.21 12.80
N THR A 344 21.49 -0.27 11.73
CA THR A 344 21.55 0.35 10.41
C THR A 344 20.19 0.94 10.08
N VAL A 345 20.16 2.26 9.88
CA VAL A 345 18.96 3.00 9.52
C VAL A 345 19.02 3.40 8.06
N THR A 346 18.00 3.00 7.29
CA THR A 346 17.79 3.50 5.92
C THR A 346 16.95 4.77 5.99
N PHE A 347 17.36 5.82 5.26
CA PHE A 347 16.66 7.11 5.23
C PHE A 347 16.81 7.81 3.88
N GLY A 348 15.92 8.74 3.57
CA GLY A 348 16.01 9.60 2.39
C GLY A 348 16.24 11.05 2.77
N VAL A 349 17.06 11.75 1.99
CA VAL A 349 17.29 13.19 2.20
C VAL A 349 16.21 13.97 1.49
N ARG A 350 15.28 14.51 2.26
CA ARG A 350 14.15 15.31 1.78
C ARG A 350 13.60 16.21 2.89
N GLU A 351 12.82 17.21 2.50
CA GLU A 351 12.00 18.03 3.40
C GLU A 351 10.58 18.08 2.89
N ILE A 352 9.60 17.91 3.79
CA ILE A 352 8.17 18.03 3.49
C ILE A 352 7.63 19.21 4.27
N GLN A 353 6.95 20.09 3.58
CA GLN A 353 6.31 21.28 4.13
C GLN A 353 4.86 21.36 3.64
N THR A 354 4.02 22.04 4.41
CA THR A 354 2.65 22.35 4.01
C THR A 354 2.38 23.83 4.20
N ASP A 355 1.55 24.39 3.35
CA ASP A 355 1.09 25.77 3.47
C ASP A 355 -0.39 25.87 3.07
N TRP A 356 -1.04 26.93 3.52
CA TRP A 356 -2.44 27.17 3.18
C TRP A 356 -2.56 27.83 1.80
N ASN A 357 -3.30 27.21 0.91
CA ASN A 357 -3.64 27.78 -0.39
C ASN A 357 -4.97 28.56 -0.29
N ALA A 358 -4.90 29.88 -0.25
CA ALA A 358 -6.06 30.75 -0.09
C ALA A 358 -7.04 30.69 -1.28
N THR A 359 -6.57 30.34 -2.49
CA THR A 359 -7.41 30.21 -3.69
C THR A 359 -8.33 29.01 -3.58
N THR A 360 -7.79 27.87 -3.15
CA THR A 360 -8.55 26.62 -3.03
C THR A 360 -9.25 26.50 -1.66
N GLY A 361 -8.75 27.15 -0.62
CA GLY A 361 -9.21 26.94 0.75
C GLY A 361 -8.75 25.62 1.36
N SER A 362 -7.53 25.18 1.03
CA SER A 362 -6.99 23.92 1.55
C SER A 362 -5.48 23.93 1.70
N ARG A 363 -4.95 22.94 2.43
CA ARG A 363 -3.52 22.69 2.52
C ARG A 363 -2.94 22.28 1.18
N GLN A 364 -1.75 22.77 0.93
CA GLN A 364 -0.90 22.46 -0.21
C GLN A 364 0.40 21.84 0.28
N ILE A 365 0.83 20.75 -0.34
CA ILE A 365 2.01 19.99 0.07
C ILE A 365 3.18 20.36 -0.82
N TYR A 366 4.35 20.54 -0.19
CA TYR A 366 5.64 20.74 -0.84
C TYR A 366 6.61 19.63 -0.46
N VAL A 367 7.35 19.14 -1.43
CA VAL A 367 8.49 18.25 -1.21
C VAL A 367 9.73 18.91 -1.78
N ASN A 368 10.76 19.07 -0.96
CA ASN A 368 12.00 19.76 -1.33
C ASN A 368 11.74 21.19 -1.92
N GLY A 369 10.74 21.87 -1.38
CA GLY A 369 10.32 23.20 -1.81
C GLY A 369 9.54 23.26 -3.14
N GLN A 370 9.19 22.11 -3.74
CA GLN A 370 8.36 22.02 -4.93
C GLN A 370 6.92 21.67 -4.57
N LYS A 371 5.98 22.42 -5.14
CA LYS A 371 4.54 22.20 -5.00
C LYS A 371 4.09 20.92 -5.72
N ILE A 372 3.34 20.05 -5.03
CA ILE A 372 2.87 18.77 -5.56
C ILE A 372 1.35 18.71 -5.47
N PHE A 373 0.70 18.39 -6.60
CA PHE A 373 -0.71 18.03 -6.62
C PHE A 373 -0.86 16.59 -6.15
N ILE A 374 -1.59 16.38 -5.07
CA ILE A 374 -1.76 15.05 -4.49
C ILE A 374 -2.78 14.24 -5.28
N LYS A 375 -2.36 13.07 -5.73
CA LYS A 375 -3.19 12.00 -6.27
C LYS A 375 -2.93 10.77 -5.43
N GLY A 376 -3.88 10.37 -4.61
CA GLY A 376 -3.68 9.32 -3.61
C GLY A 376 -4.72 8.23 -3.64
N GLY A 377 -4.44 7.17 -2.86
CA GLY A 377 -5.36 6.08 -2.59
C GLY A 377 -5.48 5.78 -1.10
N ASN A 378 -6.70 5.51 -0.63
CA ASN A 378 -6.91 5.04 0.73
C ASN A 378 -6.56 3.55 0.84
N TRP A 379 -5.86 3.24 1.91
CA TRP A 379 -5.35 1.94 2.29
C TRP A 379 -5.97 1.51 3.62
N ILE A 380 -6.49 0.30 3.67
CA ILE A 380 -7.02 -0.27 4.90
C ILE A 380 -5.95 -1.10 5.60
N ILE A 381 -5.59 -2.23 5.01
CA ILE A 381 -4.55 -3.15 5.48
C ILE A 381 -4.32 -4.20 4.38
N SER A 382 -3.13 -4.76 4.28
CA SER A 382 -2.80 -5.71 3.22
C SER A 382 -3.66 -6.98 3.25
N ASP A 383 -3.88 -7.55 4.44
CA ASP A 383 -4.69 -8.76 4.62
C ASP A 383 -5.45 -8.69 5.95
N ALA A 384 -6.78 -8.83 5.91
CA ALA A 384 -7.63 -8.76 7.10
C ALA A 384 -7.35 -9.84 8.16
N MET A 385 -6.73 -10.95 7.76
CA MET A 385 -6.28 -12.01 8.67
C MET A 385 -4.84 -11.84 9.12
N LEU A 386 -4.21 -10.67 8.84
CA LEU A 386 -2.85 -10.29 9.21
C LEU A 386 -1.76 -11.24 8.68
N ARG A 387 -1.97 -11.83 7.49
CA ARG A 387 -0.96 -12.65 6.80
C ARG A 387 -0.07 -11.72 5.96
N PHE A 388 0.83 -11.03 6.61
CA PHE A 388 1.69 -10.04 5.96
C PHE A 388 2.95 -10.67 5.36
N SER A 389 3.36 -10.18 4.19
CA SER A 389 4.67 -10.49 3.63
C SER A 389 5.27 -9.27 2.94
N GLU A 390 6.59 -9.23 2.88
CA GLU A 390 7.34 -8.17 2.18
C GLU A 390 7.00 -8.15 0.69
N GLU A 391 6.88 -9.34 0.06
CA GLU A 391 6.53 -9.44 -1.37
C GLU A 391 5.14 -8.89 -1.67
N ARG A 392 4.17 -9.15 -0.78
CA ARG A 392 2.83 -8.62 -0.97
C ARG A 392 2.79 -7.10 -0.81
N TYR A 393 3.45 -6.56 0.21
CA TYR A 393 3.59 -5.11 0.36
C TYR A 393 4.29 -4.46 -0.84
N ASP A 394 5.38 -5.07 -1.32
CA ASP A 394 6.11 -4.58 -2.51
C ASP A 394 5.20 -4.53 -3.75
N ALA A 395 4.40 -5.58 -3.98
CA ALA A 395 3.47 -5.65 -5.10
C ALA A 395 2.35 -4.61 -4.99
N GLU A 396 1.72 -4.49 -3.82
CA GLU A 396 0.59 -3.58 -3.60
C GLU A 396 1.02 -2.11 -3.69
N VAL A 397 2.16 -1.73 -3.11
CA VAL A 397 2.70 -0.37 -3.22
C VAL A 397 3.16 -0.07 -4.66
N ARG A 398 3.71 -1.07 -5.36
CA ARG A 398 4.05 -0.96 -6.78
C ARG A 398 2.80 -0.67 -7.63
N PHE A 399 1.66 -1.32 -7.39
CA PHE A 399 0.41 -1.00 -8.10
C PHE A 399 0.01 0.47 -7.90
N HIS A 400 0.16 1.02 -6.69
CA HIS A 400 -0.13 2.43 -6.43
C HIS A 400 0.79 3.36 -7.24
N ARG A 401 2.10 3.08 -7.28
CA ARG A 401 3.03 3.80 -8.15
C ARG A 401 2.65 3.68 -9.62
N ASP A 402 2.29 2.47 -10.07
CA ASP A 402 1.96 2.17 -11.47
C ASP A 402 0.64 2.81 -11.92
N MET A 403 -0.23 3.20 -10.99
CA MET A 403 -1.40 4.07 -11.21
C MET A 403 -1.05 5.55 -11.37
N ASN A 404 0.22 5.94 -11.38
CA ASN A 404 0.68 7.32 -11.35
C ASN A 404 0.21 8.11 -10.11
N LEU A 405 -0.04 7.41 -9.00
CA LEU A 405 -0.32 8.02 -7.71
C LEU A 405 0.99 8.41 -7.01
N ASN A 406 0.90 9.35 -6.08
CA ASN A 406 2.04 9.84 -5.30
C ASN A 406 1.83 9.78 -3.79
N LEU A 407 0.66 9.31 -3.33
CA LEU A 407 0.34 9.21 -1.91
C LEU A 407 -0.53 7.97 -1.61
N ILE A 408 -0.29 7.36 -0.45
CA ILE A 408 -1.18 6.37 0.17
C ILE A 408 -1.62 6.92 1.53
N ARG A 409 -2.92 6.97 1.80
CA ARG A 409 -3.45 7.27 3.12
C ARG A 409 -3.83 5.98 3.83
N ILE A 410 -3.27 5.78 5.02
CA ILE A 410 -3.65 4.68 5.91
C ILE A 410 -4.80 5.16 6.79
N TRP A 411 -5.96 4.55 6.57
CA TRP A 411 -7.21 4.92 7.22
C TRP A 411 -7.25 4.59 8.71
N GLY A 412 -7.86 5.47 9.52
CA GLY A 412 -7.84 5.43 10.98
C GLY A 412 -8.56 4.25 11.65
N GLY A 413 -9.29 3.42 10.92
CA GLY A 413 -9.88 2.18 11.46
C GLY A 413 -8.95 0.96 11.40
N ALA A 414 -7.77 1.09 10.79
CA ALA A 414 -6.79 0.03 10.58
C ALA A 414 -5.62 0.11 11.58
N LEU A 415 -4.39 0.15 11.12
CA LEU A 415 -3.20 0.21 11.97
C LEU A 415 -2.13 1.13 11.38
N VAL A 416 -1.17 1.58 12.18
CA VAL A 416 0.11 2.04 11.67
C VAL A 416 0.82 0.81 11.11
N GLU A 417 1.15 0.82 9.82
CA GLU A 417 1.61 -0.35 9.10
C GLU A 417 3.00 -0.84 9.57
N ARG A 418 3.41 -1.99 9.05
CA ARG A 418 4.71 -2.59 9.37
C ARG A 418 5.84 -1.87 8.65
N PRO A 419 7.06 -1.89 9.19
CA PRO A 419 8.22 -1.28 8.54
C PRO A 419 8.40 -1.70 7.08
N GLU A 420 8.08 -2.94 6.74
CA GLU A 420 8.17 -3.48 5.38
C GLU A 420 7.25 -2.73 4.39
N PHE A 421 6.08 -2.28 4.82
CA PHE A 421 5.21 -1.43 4.01
C PHE A 421 5.86 -0.07 3.71
N TYR A 422 6.40 0.60 4.73
CA TYR A 422 7.07 1.90 4.53
C TYR A 422 8.34 1.76 3.71
N GLN A 423 9.08 0.65 3.83
CA GLN A 423 10.23 0.36 2.98
C GLN A 423 9.83 0.27 1.49
N ALA A 424 8.69 -0.36 1.19
CA ALA A 424 8.13 -0.37 -0.15
C ALA A 424 7.72 1.06 -0.60
N CYS A 425 7.09 1.85 0.26
CA CYS A 425 6.75 3.26 -0.02
C CYS A 425 8.01 4.11 -0.27
N ASP A 426 9.07 3.92 0.52
CA ASP A 426 10.36 4.59 0.33
C ASP A 426 11.00 4.25 -1.02
N LYS A 427 10.94 2.97 -1.41
CA LYS A 427 11.48 2.43 -2.67
C LYS A 427 10.73 2.98 -3.89
N TYR A 428 9.42 3.07 -3.82
CA TYR A 428 8.57 3.47 -4.94
C TYR A 428 8.18 4.95 -4.96
N GLY A 429 8.53 5.70 -3.93
CA GLY A 429 8.24 7.13 -3.84
C GLY A 429 6.80 7.46 -3.45
N MET A 430 6.12 6.56 -2.75
CA MET A 430 4.75 6.81 -2.29
C MET A 430 4.78 7.59 -0.97
N LEU A 431 4.27 8.82 -0.97
CA LEU A 431 4.05 9.56 0.27
C LEU A 431 3.01 8.84 1.13
N VAL A 432 3.14 8.91 2.45
CA VAL A 432 2.20 8.29 3.39
C VAL A 432 1.53 9.35 4.23
N PHE A 433 0.20 9.35 4.20
CA PHE A 433 -0.67 10.07 5.11
C PHE A 433 -1.17 9.06 6.16
N GLN A 434 -0.69 9.16 7.39
CA GLN A 434 -0.91 8.18 8.45
C GLN A 434 -1.90 8.66 9.48
N ASP A 435 -3.08 8.01 9.54
CA ASP A 435 -4.02 8.21 10.63
C ASP A 435 -3.62 7.36 11.85
N PHE A 436 -3.91 7.87 13.06
CA PHE A 436 -3.96 7.06 14.27
C PHE A 436 -5.31 6.34 14.40
N TRP A 437 -5.43 5.39 15.33
CA TRP A 437 -6.50 4.39 15.45
C TRP A 437 -7.85 4.93 15.96
N ILE A 438 -8.35 6.00 15.37
CA ILE A 438 -9.65 6.60 15.70
C ILE A 438 -10.44 6.79 14.40
N SER A 439 -11.69 6.30 14.37
CA SER A 439 -12.59 6.52 13.25
C SER A 439 -13.96 6.97 13.72
N GLY A 440 -14.53 7.97 13.04
CA GLY A 440 -15.81 8.58 13.36
C GLY A 440 -16.98 7.60 13.38
N ASP A 441 -16.92 6.59 12.55
CA ASP A 441 -18.00 5.60 12.45
C ASP A 441 -18.10 4.67 13.66
N CYS A 442 -17.00 4.43 14.36
CA CYS A 442 -16.95 3.51 15.50
C CYS A 442 -16.91 4.22 16.85
N ASN A 443 -15.98 5.11 17.02
CA ASN A 443 -15.64 5.67 18.31
C ASN A 443 -16.08 7.11 18.52
N GLY A 444 -16.81 7.62 17.62
CA GLY A 444 -17.31 8.96 17.78
C GLY A 444 -17.99 9.45 16.55
N ARG A 445 -19.02 8.79 16.12
CA ARG A 445 -19.82 9.22 15.00
C ARG A 445 -19.83 10.74 14.87
N TRP A 446 -19.70 11.25 13.64
CA TRP A 446 -19.89 12.67 13.33
C TRP A 446 -21.17 13.22 13.96
N VAL A 447 -21.21 14.52 14.13
CA VAL A 447 -22.35 15.23 14.72
C VAL A 447 -23.63 14.95 13.92
N ASP A 448 -24.33 13.88 14.28
CA ASP A 448 -25.71 13.64 13.85
C ASP A 448 -26.62 14.46 14.77
N PRO A 449 -27.30 15.50 14.27
CA PRO A 449 -28.19 16.32 15.08
C PRO A 449 -29.32 15.53 15.77
N GLN A 450 -29.64 14.34 15.23
CA GLN A 450 -30.65 13.44 15.79
C GLN A 450 -30.12 12.54 16.91
N LYS A 451 -28.79 12.49 17.14
CA LYS A 451 -28.13 11.60 18.11
C LYS A 451 -27.16 12.34 19.04
N LYS A 452 -27.50 13.54 19.46
CA LYS A 452 -26.66 14.43 20.25
C LYS A 452 -26.06 13.79 21.52
N GLU A 453 -26.78 12.91 22.18
CA GLU A 453 -26.35 12.29 23.45
C GLU A 453 -25.29 11.21 23.26
N ASP A 454 -25.35 10.46 22.17
CA ASP A 454 -24.38 9.40 21.86
C ASP A 454 -22.99 9.92 21.45
N GLN A 455 -22.90 11.13 20.94
CA GLN A 455 -21.66 11.69 20.38
C GLN A 455 -20.58 11.91 21.45
N TRP A 456 -20.96 12.41 22.62
CA TRP A 456 -20.01 12.65 23.70
C TRP A 456 -19.51 11.36 24.34
N THR A 457 -20.35 10.31 24.41
CA THR A 457 -19.94 8.99 24.88
C THR A 457 -18.96 8.34 23.92
N ARG A 458 -19.19 8.43 22.62
CA ARG A 458 -18.33 7.86 21.57
C ARG A 458 -16.98 8.55 21.45
N ARG A 459 -16.91 9.87 21.69
CA ARG A 459 -15.65 10.64 21.69
C ARG A 459 -14.69 10.26 22.82
N LYS A 460 -15.09 9.41 23.75
CA LYS A 460 -14.24 8.92 24.83
C LYS A 460 -13.40 7.69 24.44
N TYR A 461 -13.67 7.10 23.28
CA TYR A 461 -12.95 5.92 22.86
C TYR A 461 -11.54 6.25 22.28
N PRO A 462 -10.57 5.31 22.42
CA PRO A 462 -10.64 4.08 23.24
C PRO A 462 -10.70 4.39 24.74
N ASP A 463 -11.16 3.43 25.56
CA ASP A 463 -11.32 3.64 27.02
C ASP A 463 -9.97 3.91 27.70
N ASN A 464 -8.88 3.34 27.24
CA ASN A 464 -7.54 3.52 27.80
C ASN A 464 -6.70 4.52 26.99
N HIS A 465 -6.86 5.81 27.26
CA HIS A 465 -6.14 6.89 26.60
C HIS A 465 -4.62 6.86 26.84
N THR A 466 -4.20 6.45 28.04
CA THR A 466 -2.77 6.31 28.37
C THR A 466 -2.10 5.23 27.51
N LEU A 467 -2.78 4.10 27.32
CA LEU A 467 -2.30 3.02 26.45
C LEU A 467 -2.26 3.47 24.98
N PHE A 468 -3.26 4.25 24.54
CA PHE A 468 -3.28 4.83 23.19
C PHE A 468 -2.04 5.71 22.95
N LEU A 469 -1.78 6.66 23.84
CA LEU A 469 -0.63 7.57 23.73
C LEU A 469 0.70 6.81 23.77
N LYS A 470 0.84 5.82 24.67
CA LYS A 470 2.02 4.96 24.72
C LYS A 470 2.22 4.17 23.44
N SER A 471 1.14 3.65 22.84
CA SER A 471 1.19 2.96 21.55
C SER A 471 1.57 3.92 20.42
N ALA A 472 1.04 5.15 20.43
CA ALA A 472 1.39 6.18 19.47
C ALA A 472 2.88 6.57 19.54
N GLU A 473 3.43 6.77 20.75
CA GLU A 473 4.86 7.04 20.94
C GLU A 473 5.73 5.95 20.36
N ASP A 474 5.40 4.68 20.62
CA ASP A 474 6.15 3.54 20.12
C ASP A 474 6.09 3.42 18.61
N MET A 475 4.89 3.59 18.01
CA MET A 475 4.71 3.54 16.56
C MET A 475 5.40 4.70 15.83
N ILE A 476 5.38 5.93 16.40
CA ILE A 476 6.13 7.06 15.86
C ILE A 476 7.63 6.72 15.79
N LYS A 477 8.20 6.20 16.89
CA LYS A 477 9.61 5.75 16.94
C LYS A 477 9.91 4.68 15.89
N MET A 478 9.00 3.74 15.66
CA MET A 478 9.18 2.67 14.69
C MET A 478 9.26 3.16 13.24
N VAL A 479 8.47 4.19 12.88
CA VAL A 479 8.30 4.56 11.46
C VAL A 479 8.86 5.94 11.08
N ARG A 480 9.29 6.76 12.01
CA ARG A 480 9.70 8.16 11.78
C ARG A 480 10.89 8.38 10.84
N ASN A 481 11.73 7.36 10.63
CA ASN A 481 12.89 7.45 9.73
C ASN A 481 12.55 7.27 8.25
N HIS A 482 11.32 6.80 7.92
CA HIS A 482 10.91 6.58 6.55
C HIS A 482 10.68 7.92 5.82
N PRO A 483 11.38 8.18 4.70
CA PRO A 483 11.20 9.41 3.93
C PRO A 483 9.82 9.52 3.30
N SER A 484 9.16 8.40 3.04
CA SER A 484 7.79 8.35 2.51
C SER A 484 6.74 8.92 3.47
N LEU A 485 6.92 8.77 4.78
CA LEU A 485 5.98 9.32 5.76
C LEU A 485 5.93 10.86 5.66
N ALA A 486 4.74 11.40 5.39
CA ALA A 486 4.56 12.82 5.06
C ALA A 486 3.70 13.58 6.06
N ILE A 487 2.59 13.01 6.49
CA ILE A 487 1.57 13.67 7.33
C ILE A 487 1.12 12.71 8.41
N TRP A 488 0.97 13.22 9.63
CA TRP A 488 0.29 12.54 10.73
C TRP A 488 -1.13 13.06 10.86
N CYS A 489 -2.09 12.15 11.16
CA CYS A 489 -3.50 12.48 11.33
C CYS A 489 -4.04 11.87 12.62
N GLY A 490 -4.74 12.67 13.42
CA GLY A 490 -5.27 12.24 14.71
C GLY A 490 -6.37 11.19 14.60
N GLY A 491 -7.16 11.22 13.53
CA GLY A 491 -8.21 10.23 13.30
C GLY A 491 -8.96 10.44 11.99
N ASN A 492 -9.78 9.45 11.62
CA ASN A 492 -10.65 9.52 10.46
C ASN A 492 -11.98 10.22 10.82
N GLU A 493 -12.29 11.31 10.12
CA GLU A 493 -13.58 12.04 10.19
C GLU A 493 -14.04 12.45 11.60
N ILE A 494 -13.15 12.39 12.59
CA ILE A 494 -13.44 12.80 13.97
C ILE A 494 -12.20 13.29 14.70
N THR A 495 -12.37 14.36 15.45
CA THR A 495 -11.35 14.86 16.38
C THR A 495 -11.15 13.87 17.53
N PRO A 496 -9.92 13.46 17.85
CA PRO A 496 -9.63 12.68 19.04
C PRO A 496 -10.12 13.38 20.32
N PRO A 497 -10.35 12.64 21.42
CA PRO A 497 -10.52 13.24 22.75
C PRO A 497 -9.37 14.21 23.09
N GLU A 498 -9.69 15.28 23.82
CA GLU A 498 -8.73 16.37 24.09
C GLU A 498 -7.45 15.88 24.81
N ASP A 499 -7.57 14.93 25.71
CA ASP A 499 -6.48 14.31 26.47
C ASP A 499 -5.65 13.30 25.64
N ILE A 500 -6.08 12.98 24.41
CA ILE A 500 -5.27 12.35 23.36
C ILE A 500 -4.71 13.40 22.39
N LEU A 501 -5.56 14.28 21.88
CA LEU A 501 -5.20 15.26 20.86
C LEU A 501 -4.09 16.20 21.30
N VAL A 502 -4.26 16.82 22.49
CA VAL A 502 -3.31 17.83 22.99
C VAL A 502 -1.92 17.24 23.23
N PRO A 503 -1.77 16.10 23.96
CA PRO A 503 -0.45 15.47 24.07
C PRO A 503 0.19 15.05 22.77
N LEU A 504 -0.58 14.51 21.82
CA LEU A 504 -0.06 14.14 20.49
C LEU A 504 0.48 15.35 19.74
N ARG A 505 -0.34 16.40 19.62
CA ARG A 505 -0.02 17.59 18.82
C ARG A 505 1.09 18.44 19.43
N ASP A 506 1.02 18.70 20.75
CA ASP A 506 1.81 19.73 21.39
C ASP A 506 3.07 19.16 22.09
N SER A 507 3.17 17.85 22.27
CA SER A 507 4.29 17.23 23.00
C SER A 507 4.91 16.04 22.26
N ILE A 508 4.14 14.99 21.97
CA ILE A 508 4.67 13.72 21.50
C ILE A 508 5.25 13.85 20.10
N LEU A 509 4.47 14.34 19.14
CA LEU A 509 4.92 14.51 17.76
C LEU A 509 6.06 15.53 17.61
N PRO A 510 6.03 16.73 18.24
CA PRO A 510 7.15 17.63 18.22
C PRO A 510 8.44 17.06 18.78
N LYS A 511 8.35 16.26 19.85
CA LYS A 511 9.53 15.65 20.51
C LYS A 511 10.07 14.45 19.75
N LEU A 512 9.20 13.56 19.24
CA LEU A 512 9.62 12.28 18.68
C LEU A 512 9.86 12.31 17.19
N ASP A 513 9.18 13.19 16.45
CA ASP A 513 9.35 13.41 14.99
C ASP A 513 9.88 14.81 14.69
N GLY A 514 9.12 15.86 15.00
CA GLY A 514 9.47 17.27 14.85
C GLY A 514 9.60 17.77 13.41
N THR A 515 9.25 16.97 12.39
CA THR A 515 9.48 17.30 10.99
C THR A 515 8.22 17.26 10.12
N ARG A 516 7.15 16.62 10.59
CA ARG A 516 5.94 16.41 9.79
C ARG A 516 4.78 17.18 10.38
N TRP A 517 3.93 17.65 9.48
CA TRP A 517 2.68 18.30 9.88
C TRP A 517 1.71 17.27 10.46
N PHE A 518 0.94 17.72 11.45
CA PHE A 518 -0.12 16.97 12.07
C PHE A 518 -1.46 17.64 11.81
N VAL A 519 -2.44 16.88 11.35
CA VAL A 519 -3.84 17.30 11.22
C VAL A 519 -4.68 16.58 12.26
N GLU A 520 -5.64 17.28 12.86
CA GLU A 520 -6.45 16.76 13.96
C GLU A 520 -7.32 15.57 13.52
N TYR A 521 -7.89 15.66 12.31
CA TYR A 521 -8.67 14.60 11.65
C TYR A 521 -8.70 14.84 10.14
N SER A 522 -9.03 13.81 9.36
CA SER A 522 -8.79 13.75 7.91
C SER A 522 -9.44 14.88 7.11
N ASN A 523 -10.62 15.34 7.50
CA ASN A 523 -11.34 16.43 6.85
C ASN A 523 -11.52 17.67 7.75
N SER A 524 -10.55 17.92 8.64
CA SER A 524 -10.48 19.12 9.45
C SER A 524 -10.43 20.39 8.59
N ASP A 525 -11.03 21.49 9.07
CA ASP A 525 -10.93 22.81 8.44
C ASP A 525 -9.48 23.29 8.28
N SER A 526 -8.53 22.79 9.08
CA SER A 526 -7.11 23.05 8.94
C SER A 526 -6.49 22.35 7.72
N MET A 527 -7.10 21.27 7.22
CA MET A 527 -6.73 20.55 6.00
C MET A 527 -7.48 21.08 4.78
N SER A 528 -8.79 21.23 4.89
CA SER A 528 -9.65 21.54 3.76
C SER A 528 -10.89 22.27 4.26
N TYR A 529 -10.96 23.60 4.05
CA TYR A 529 -12.13 24.37 4.49
C TYR A 529 -13.34 24.05 3.65
N ASN A 530 -14.33 23.47 4.29
CA ASN A 530 -15.58 23.08 3.66
C ASN A 530 -16.65 24.16 3.78
N SER A 531 -16.72 25.03 2.79
CA SER A 531 -17.81 26.00 2.66
C SER A 531 -19.16 25.36 2.25
N LEU A 532 -19.14 24.07 1.86
CA LEU A 532 -20.32 23.36 1.37
C LEU A 532 -21.13 22.69 2.47
N GLY A 533 -20.54 22.53 3.68
CA GLY A 533 -21.16 21.85 4.81
C GLY A 533 -21.07 20.31 4.70
N GLY A 534 -21.45 19.62 5.76
CA GLY A 534 -21.34 18.15 5.84
C GLY A 534 -19.91 17.64 6.05
N ASN A 535 -19.71 16.33 5.92
CA ASN A 535 -18.38 15.71 6.05
C ASN A 535 -17.43 16.03 4.93
N GLY A 536 -17.98 16.28 3.74
CA GLY A 536 -17.32 16.71 2.53
C GLY A 536 -16.46 15.68 1.82
N ASP A 537 -16.41 14.50 2.31
CA ASP A 537 -15.86 13.36 1.59
C ASP A 537 -16.91 12.80 0.60
N GLY A 538 -16.44 12.02 -0.37
CA GLY A 538 -17.30 11.57 -1.46
C GLY A 538 -17.28 12.50 -2.69
N PRO A 539 -18.18 12.22 -3.67
CA PRO A 539 -19.24 11.22 -3.62
C PRO A 539 -18.75 9.79 -3.70
N TYR A 540 -19.49 8.87 -3.09
CA TYR A 540 -19.20 7.43 -3.09
C TYR A 540 -20.11 6.69 -4.07
N GLY A 541 -19.60 5.54 -4.59
CA GLY A 541 -20.29 4.76 -5.61
C GLY A 541 -20.08 5.29 -7.02
N ILE A 542 -20.77 4.68 -8.01
CA ILE A 542 -20.73 5.14 -9.40
C ILE A 542 -21.52 6.43 -9.54
N GLN A 543 -20.93 7.42 -10.21
CA GLN A 543 -21.52 8.71 -10.49
C GLN A 543 -21.64 8.93 -12.00
N PRO A 544 -22.57 9.79 -12.45
CA PRO A 544 -22.44 10.43 -13.76
C PRO A 544 -21.06 11.10 -13.84
N ILE A 545 -20.31 10.88 -14.91
CA ILE A 545 -18.93 11.38 -15.03
C ILE A 545 -18.87 12.91 -14.88
N SER A 546 -19.90 13.63 -15.39
CA SER A 546 -20.01 15.09 -15.25
C SER A 546 -19.95 15.58 -13.80
N THR A 547 -20.37 14.76 -12.84
CA THR A 547 -20.35 15.10 -11.41
C THR A 547 -18.96 15.56 -10.94
N PHE A 548 -17.90 14.88 -11.40
CA PHE A 548 -16.52 15.20 -11.01
C PHE A 548 -15.96 16.46 -11.69
N TRP A 549 -16.61 16.94 -12.74
CA TRP A 549 -16.20 18.09 -13.54
C TRP A 549 -16.99 19.36 -13.23
N GLU A 550 -18.24 19.23 -12.80
CA GLU A 550 -19.16 20.35 -12.56
C GLU A 550 -19.38 20.65 -11.09
N ASN A 551 -19.25 19.65 -10.21
CA ASN A 551 -19.55 19.79 -8.80
C ASN A 551 -18.26 19.83 -7.97
N ARG A 552 -17.93 21.01 -7.46
CA ARG A 552 -16.83 21.17 -6.51
C ARG A 552 -17.14 20.40 -5.22
N THR A 553 -16.19 19.60 -4.77
CA THR A 553 -16.18 18.92 -3.47
C THR A 553 -15.15 19.56 -2.54
N PHE A 554 -14.68 18.83 -1.50
CA PHE A 554 -13.60 19.34 -0.66
C PHE A 554 -12.35 19.69 -1.48
N PRO A 555 -11.73 20.84 -1.24
CA PRO A 555 -10.54 21.27 -1.94
C PRO A 555 -9.32 20.35 -1.79
N PHE A 556 -9.17 19.67 -0.66
CA PHE A 556 -8.37 18.47 -0.49
C PHE A 556 -9.34 17.36 -0.10
N ASN A 557 -9.69 16.53 -1.05
CA ASN A 557 -10.69 15.48 -0.81
C ASN A 557 -10.00 14.22 -0.30
N SER A 558 -10.25 13.88 0.98
CA SER A 558 -9.61 12.73 1.63
C SER A 558 -10.22 11.39 1.26
N GLU A 559 -11.45 11.38 0.69
CA GLU A 559 -12.14 10.14 0.29
C GLU A 559 -13.16 10.38 -0.83
N VAL A 560 -12.97 9.73 -2.00
CA VAL A 560 -13.92 9.76 -3.12
C VAL A 560 -13.82 8.49 -3.94
N GLY A 561 -14.96 7.90 -4.36
CA GLY A 561 -14.96 6.71 -5.24
C GLY A 561 -15.84 5.56 -4.78
N SER A 562 -15.28 4.39 -4.45
CA SER A 562 -15.96 3.15 -4.01
C SER A 562 -16.47 2.22 -5.11
N VAL A 563 -15.82 2.20 -6.26
CA VAL A 563 -16.09 1.27 -7.37
C VAL A 563 -14.98 0.22 -7.43
N GLY A 564 -15.19 -0.95 -8.03
CA GLY A 564 -14.10 -1.91 -8.21
C GLY A 564 -14.48 -3.38 -8.25
N ILE A 565 -15.59 -3.75 -8.92
CA ILE A 565 -15.85 -5.17 -9.19
C ILE A 565 -14.73 -5.77 -10.06
N GLY A 566 -14.25 -6.96 -9.70
CA GLY A 566 -13.32 -7.72 -10.52
C GLY A 566 -13.94 -8.21 -11.83
N ASP A 567 -13.10 -8.69 -12.75
CA ASP A 567 -13.61 -9.36 -13.93
C ASP A 567 -14.03 -10.81 -13.63
N TYR A 568 -14.45 -11.55 -14.65
CA TYR A 568 -14.92 -12.93 -14.49
C TYR A 568 -13.87 -13.82 -13.82
N GLU A 569 -12.59 -13.70 -14.16
CA GLU A 569 -11.52 -14.52 -13.60
C GLU A 569 -11.28 -14.22 -12.11
N SER A 570 -11.46 -12.98 -11.70
CA SER A 570 -11.43 -12.58 -10.29
C SER A 570 -12.64 -13.16 -9.53
N LEU A 571 -13.85 -12.95 -10.06
CA LEU A 571 -15.10 -13.37 -9.41
C LEU A 571 -15.15 -14.86 -9.12
N LYS A 572 -14.72 -15.72 -10.06
CA LYS A 572 -14.75 -17.18 -9.91
C LYS A 572 -13.84 -17.72 -8.81
N ARG A 573 -12.89 -16.90 -8.27
CA ARG A 573 -11.99 -17.34 -7.20
C ARG A 573 -12.67 -17.40 -5.84
N PHE A 574 -13.72 -16.60 -5.65
CA PHE A 574 -14.37 -16.50 -4.34
C PHE A 574 -15.91 -16.64 -4.38
N ILE A 575 -16.54 -16.49 -5.52
CA ILE A 575 -17.98 -16.74 -5.70
C ILE A 575 -18.18 -18.21 -6.07
N PRO A 576 -18.95 -18.99 -5.31
CA PRO A 576 -19.31 -20.36 -5.66
C PRO A 576 -19.97 -20.45 -7.04
N LYS A 577 -19.71 -21.54 -7.77
CA LYS A 577 -20.18 -21.74 -9.15
C LYS A 577 -21.69 -21.56 -9.31
N GLU A 578 -22.46 -22.04 -8.35
CA GLU A 578 -23.93 -21.93 -8.32
C GLU A 578 -24.45 -20.50 -8.15
N ASN A 579 -23.62 -19.60 -7.57
CA ASN A 579 -23.93 -18.20 -7.37
C ASN A 579 -23.29 -17.29 -8.45
N LEU A 580 -22.50 -17.86 -9.37
CA LEU A 580 -21.75 -17.10 -10.39
C LEU A 580 -22.66 -16.81 -11.59
N ASN A 581 -23.71 -16.03 -11.35
CA ASN A 581 -24.71 -15.60 -12.32
C ASN A 581 -24.77 -14.07 -12.38
N VAL A 582 -25.41 -13.52 -13.41
CA VAL A 582 -25.66 -12.07 -13.49
C VAL A 582 -26.47 -11.62 -12.26
N PRO A 583 -25.92 -10.73 -11.43
CA PRO A 583 -26.61 -10.33 -10.20
C PRO A 583 -27.88 -9.53 -10.49
N LYS A 584 -28.95 -9.83 -9.81
CA LYS A 584 -30.24 -9.14 -9.92
C LYS A 584 -30.35 -8.11 -8.78
N PHE A 585 -30.21 -6.83 -9.10
CA PHE A 585 -30.38 -5.73 -8.15
C PHE A 585 -31.38 -4.72 -8.68
N GLY A 586 -32.15 -4.11 -7.77
CA GLY A 586 -33.18 -3.13 -8.14
C GLY A 586 -34.45 -3.74 -8.74
N THR A 587 -34.61 -5.07 -8.68
CA THR A 587 -35.83 -5.78 -9.04
C THR A 587 -36.57 -6.23 -7.79
N SER A 588 -37.80 -6.77 -7.92
CA SER A 588 -38.55 -7.40 -6.84
C SER A 588 -37.87 -8.66 -6.28
N ASP A 589 -36.85 -9.19 -6.98
CA ASP A 589 -36.09 -10.36 -6.56
C ASP A 589 -35.14 -10.02 -5.44
N LYS A 590 -35.02 -10.89 -4.44
CA LYS A 590 -34.01 -10.73 -3.39
C LYS A 590 -32.60 -10.83 -4.01
N PRO A 591 -31.68 -9.92 -3.63
CA PRO A 591 -30.29 -10.04 -4.05
C PRO A 591 -29.69 -11.38 -3.62
N ASP A 592 -28.79 -11.93 -4.43
CA ASP A 592 -28.04 -13.13 -4.07
C ASP A 592 -27.23 -12.87 -2.79
N SER A 593 -27.36 -13.75 -1.81
CA SER A 593 -26.73 -13.60 -0.49
C SER A 593 -25.22 -13.60 -0.55
N VAL A 594 -24.59 -14.35 -1.46
CA VAL A 594 -23.13 -14.39 -1.63
C VAL A 594 -22.64 -13.08 -2.21
N TRP A 595 -23.30 -12.55 -3.24
CA TRP A 595 -22.96 -11.25 -3.82
C TRP A 595 -23.10 -10.11 -2.79
N THR A 596 -24.21 -10.13 -2.03
CA THR A 596 -24.44 -9.18 -0.93
C THR A 596 -23.37 -9.32 0.15
N TYR A 597 -22.99 -10.54 0.49
CA TYR A 597 -21.97 -10.81 1.49
C TYR A 597 -20.62 -10.21 1.08
N HIS A 598 -20.23 -10.34 -0.18
CA HIS A 598 -19.00 -9.77 -0.75
C HIS A 598 -19.16 -8.30 -1.21
N THR A 599 -20.10 -7.56 -0.59
CA THR A 599 -20.26 -6.10 -0.69
C THR A 599 -20.64 -5.56 -2.08
N TYR A 600 -21.35 -6.34 -2.91
CA TYR A 600 -21.82 -5.85 -4.21
C TYR A 600 -22.90 -4.77 -4.09
N THR A 601 -23.73 -4.80 -3.06
CA THR A 601 -24.84 -3.86 -2.85
C THR A 601 -24.36 -2.43 -2.61
N GLY A 602 -25.13 -1.46 -3.09
CA GLY A 602 -24.88 -0.03 -2.85
C GLY A 602 -23.88 0.63 -3.81
N VAL A 603 -23.31 -0.10 -4.80
CA VAL A 603 -22.32 0.46 -5.74
C VAL A 603 -22.98 1.00 -7.01
N GLY A 604 -24.16 0.50 -7.39
CA GLY A 604 -24.99 1.04 -8.48
C GLY A 604 -24.62 0.56 -9.89
N TYR A 605 -23.92 -0.58 -10.04
CA TYR A 605 -23.48 -1.06 -11.37
C TYR A 605 -24.60 -1.26 -12.39
N ASN A 606 -25.77 -1.76 -11.99
CA ASN A 606 -26.80 -2.18 -12.93
C ASN A 606 -27.27 -1.04 -13.85
N GLN A 607 -27.53 0.14 -13.30
CA GLN A 607 -27.97 1.29 -14.07
C GLN A 607 -26.92 1.83 -15.05
N TYR A 608 -25.64 1.56 -14.80
CA TYR A 608 -24.53 1.99 -15.69
C TYR A 608 -24.09 0.90 -16.67
N ILE A 609 -24.47 -0.35 -16.42
CA ILE A 609 -24.29 -1.46 -17.35
C ILE A 609 -25.43 -1.55 -18.36
N GLU A 610 -26.66 -1.22 -17.95
CA GLU A 610 -27.87 -1.27 -18.77
C GLU A 610 -27.74 -0.53 -20.13
N PRO A 611 -27.11 0.66 -20.22
CA PRO A 611 -26.91 1.35 -21.50
C PRO A 611 -26.09 0.56 -22.52
N TYR A 612 -25.30 -0.43 -22.11
CA TYR A 612 -24.55 -1.35 -22.98
C TYR A 612 -25.42 -2.51 -23.52
N GLY A 613 -26.72 -2.56 -23.16
CA GLY A 613 -27.65 -3.62 -23.48
C GLY A 613 -27.67 -4.76 -22.43
N PRO A 614 -28.65 -5.67 -22.51
CA PRO A 614 -28.79 -6.78 -21.56
C PRO A 614 -27.56 -7.65 -21.49
N SER A 615 -27.15 -8.05 -20.30
CA SER A 615 -26.03 -8.97 -20.14
C SER A 615 -26.45 -10.40 -20.49
N LYS A 616 -25.67 -11.03 -21.36
CA LYS A 616 -25.93 -12.40 -21.87
C LYS A 616 -25.63 -13.47 -20.82
N ASP A 617 -24.56 -13.26 -20.11
CA ASP A 617 -24.04 -14.13 -19.04
C ASP A 617 -23.14 -13.31 -18.10
N ILE A 618 -22.56 -14.00 -17.13
CA ILE A 618 -21.68 -13.36 -16.12
C ILE A 618 -20.38 -12.81 -16.74
N LYS A 619 -19.87 -13.38 -17.83
CA LYS A 619 -18.67 -12.85 -18.48
C LYS A 619 -18.96 -11.53 -19.18
N ASP A 620 -20.08 -11.47 -19.91
CA ASP A 620 -20.55 -10.25 -20.57
C ASP A 620 -20.88 -9.16 -19.52
N PHE A 621 -21.52 -9.53 -18.41
CA PHE A 621 -21.74 -8.62 -17.29
C PHE A 621 -20.41 -8.06 -16.75
N ALA A 622 -19.46 -8.95 -16.46
CA ALA A 622 -18.16 -8.55 -15.92
C ALA A 622 -17.38 -7.66 -16.91
N LEU A 623 -17.41 -7.93 -18.20
CA LEU A 623 -16.78 -7.10 -19.23
C LEU A 623 -17.40 -5.69 -19.27
N LYS A 624 -18.73 -5.59 -19.22
CA LYS A 624 -19.43 -4.29 -19.15
C LYS A 624 -19.09 -3.52 -17.86
N ALA A 625 -18.98 -4.24 -16.74
CA ALA A 625 -18.53 -3.66 -15.48
C ALA A 625 -17.10 -3.10 -15.58
N GLN A 626 -16.20 -3.74 -16.34
CA GLN A 626 -14.85 -3.21 -16.57
C GLN A 626 -14.86 -1.91 -17.37
N LEU A 627 -15.76 -1.74 -18.36
CA LEU A 627 -15.93 -0.45 -19.06
C LEU A 627 -16.35 0.66 -18.09
N VAL A 628 -17.32 0.37 -17.23
CA VAL A 628 -17.76 1.29 -16.17
C VAL A 628 -16.62 1.61 -15.20
N ASN A 629 -15.87 0.60 -14.77
CA ASN A 629 -14.72 0.77 -13.88
C ASN A 629 -13.66 1.72 -14.46
N TYR A 630 -13.29 1.50 -15.71
CA TYR A 630 -12.28 2.32 -16.41
C TYR A 630 -12.72 3.78 -16.49
N ASP A 631 -13.94 4.00 -16.99
CA ASP A 631 -14.46 5.34 -17.26
C ASP A 631 -14.67 6.14 -15.97
N GLN A 632 -15.17 5.49 -14.89
CA GLN A 632 -15.37 6.14 -13.59
C GLN A 632 -14.08 6.72 -13.01
N TYR A 633 -13.00 5.96 -12.97
CA TYR A 633 -11.77 6.44 -12.34
C TYR A 633 -10.95 7.35 -13.26
N ARG A 634 -11.00 7.14 -14.58
CA ARG A 634 -10.46 8.13 -15.52
C ARG A 634 -11.19 9.45 -15.37
N GLY A 635 -12.51 9.45 -15.49
CA GLY A 635 -13.33 10.66 -15.43
C GLY A 635 -13.24 11.38 -14.09
N LEU A 636 -13.14 10.64 -12.97
CA LEU A 636 -12.94 11.21 -11.65
C LEU A 636 -11.62 11.98 -11.58
N ILE A 637 -10.51 11.33 -11.87
CA ILE A 637 -9.18 11.96 -11.67
C ILE A 637 -8.90 13.07 -12.69
N GLU A 638 -9.45 12.96 -13.90
CA GLU A 638 -9.41 14.03 -14.92
C GLU A 638 -10.20 15.25 -14.44
N GLY A 639 -11.40 15.07 -13.85
CA GLY A 639 -12.22 16.16 -13.30
C GLY A 639 -11.49 16.94 -12.20
N PHE A 640 -10.84 16.24 -11.27
CA PHE A 640 -10.00 16.88 -10.25
C PHE A 640 -8.77 17.59 -10.87
N SER A 641 -8.12 16.98 -11.84
CA SER A 641 -6.96 17.55 -12.53
C SER A 641 -7.31 18.78 -13.38
N ALA A 642 -8.51 18.82 -13.97
CA ALA A 642 -9.03 19.94 -14.76
C ALA A 642 -9.20 21.24 -13.95
N HIS A 643 -9.31 21.10 -12.63
CA HIS A 643 -9.48 22.20 -11.69
C HIS A 643 -8.32 22.31 -10.68
N MET A 644 -7.17 21.74 -11.03
CA MET A 644 -5.95 21.79 -10.23
C MET A 644 -5.57 23.24 -9.89
N TRP A 645 -5.34 23.53 -8.61
CA TRP A 645 -5.00 24.85 -8.05
C TRP A 645 -6.09 25.95 -8.14
N GLU A 646 -7.21 25.67 -8.78
CA GLU A 646 -8.39 26.53 -8.75
C GLU A 646 -9.42 26.06 -7.71
N TRP A 647 -9.74 24.77 -7.73
CA TRP A 647 -10.65 24.14 -6.77
C TRP A 647 -9.92 23.21 -5.82
N TYR A 648 -8.86 22.54 -6.28
CA TYR A 648 -8.25 21.40 -5.60
C TYR A 648 -6.75 21.53 -5.41
N THR A 649 -6.25 21.03 -4.27
CA THR A 649 -4.82 20.76 -4.01
C THR A 649 -4.50 19.26 -3.97
N GLY A 650 -5.54 18.41 -3.87
CA GLY A 650 -5.35 16.97 -3.87
C GLY A 650 -6.65 16.19 -3.76
N VAL A 651 -6.55 14.91 -4.10
CA VAL A 651 -7.64 13.93 -4.05
C VAL A 651 -7.10 12.57 -3.66
N ILE A 652 -7.81 11.86 -2.79
CA ILE A 652 -7.48 10.51 -2.34
C ILE A 652 -8.68 9.60 -2.61
N ILE A 653 -8.45 8.54 -3.40
CA ILE A 653 -9.49 7.61 -3.82
C ILE A 653 -9.92 6.72 -2.65
N TRP A 654 -11.21 6.65 -2.33
CA TRP A 654 -11.80 5.69 -1.42
C TRP A 654 -12.40 4.52 -2.20
N LYS A 655 -11.79 3.34 -2.13
CA LYS A 655 -10.43 3.01 -1.72
C LYS A 655 -9.75 2.28 -2.85
N THR A 656 -8.44 2.22 -2.81
CA THR A 656 -7.65 1.59 -3.89
C THR A 656 -7.34 0.13 -3.62
N GLN A 657 -7.60 -0.35 -2.39
CA GLN A 657 -7.20 -1.67 -1.93
C GLN A 657 -8.28 -2.30 -1.02
N ASN A 658 -8.45 -3.62 -1.10
CA ASN A 658 -9.28 -4.40 -0.18
C ASN A 658 -8.47 -5.51 0.50
N PRO A 659 -8.61 -5.67 1.83
CA PRO A 659 -7.87 -6.71 2.57
C PRO A 659 -8.53 -8.10 2.50
N TRP A 660 -9.60 -8.27 1.75
CA TRP A 660 -10.36 -9.51 1.57
C TRP A 660 -11.07 -9.52 0.23
N THR A 661 -11.78 -10.62 -0.10
CA THR A 661 -12.54 -10.79 -1.34
C THR A 661 -13.81 -9.95 -1.35
N ALA A 662 -13.72 -8.71 -1.81
CA ALA A 662 -14.84 -7.77 -1.92
C ALA A 662 -15.04 -7.27 -3.35
N MET A 663 -16.17 -6.64 -3.63
CA MET A 663 -16.53 -6.10 -4.94
C MET A 663 -16.71 -4.57 -4.90
N ARG A 664 -16.17 -3.90 -3.88
CA ARG A 664 -16.33 -2.47 -3.67
C ARG A 664 -15.00 -1.80 -3.33
N GLY A 665 -14.62 -0.77 -4.06
CA GLY A 665 -13.46 0.07 -3.75
C GLY A 665 -12.13 -0.67 -3.88
N GLN A 666 -11.72 -1.05 -5.09
CA GLN A 666 -10.44 -1.72 -5.33
C GLN A 666 -9.97 -1.54 -6.78
N MET A 667 -8.66 -1.36 -6.93
CA MET A 667 -7.99 -1.26 -8.23
C MET A 667 -7.42 -2.61 -8.68
N TYR A 668 -7.20 -3.49 -7.74
CA TYR A 668 -6.83 -4.89 -7.89
C TYR A 668 -7.56 -5.71 -6.83
N ASP A 669 -7.86 -6.95 -7.11
CA ASP A 669 -8.54 -7.83 -6.15
C ASP A 669 -7.62 -8.30 -5.03
N TYR A 670 -8.20 -9.01 -4.07
CA TYR A 670 -7.45 -9.60 -2.96
C TYR A 670 -6.28 -10.52 -3.43
N TYR A 671 -6.40 -11.15 -4.59
CA TYR A 671 -5.38 -12.03 -5.17
C TYR A 671 -4.31 -11.30 -5.98
N LEU A 672 -4.30 -9.95 -5.95
CA LEU A 672 -3.37 -9.08 -6.70
C LEU A 672 -3.59 -9.14 -8.23
N ASP A 673 -4.83 -9.31 -8.66
CA ASP A 673 -5.23 -9.26 -10.06
C ASP A 673 -5.81 -7.87 -10.39
N PRO A 674 -5.11 -7.04 -11.21
CA PRO A 674 -5.58 -5.70 -11.51
C PRO A 674 -6.80 -5.72 -12.42
N ASN A 675 -7.79 -4.87 -12.11
CA ASN A 675 -8.98 -4.66 -12.92
C ASN A 675 -8.92 -3.33 -13.69
N ALA A 676 -9.96 -3.00 -14.46
CA ALA A 676 -9.96 -1.81 -15.30
C ALA A 676 -9.96 -0.48 -14.51
N CYS A 677 -10.33 -0.48 -13.22
CA CYS A 677 -10.19 0.70 -12.36
C CYS A 677 -8.74 1.20 -12.33
N LEU A 678 -7.77 0.26 -12.18
CA LEU A 678 -6.35 0.58 -12.13
C LEU A 678 -5.90 1.35 -13.38
N TYR A 679 -6.30 0.86 -14.55
CA TYR A 679 -5.85 1.43 -15.83
C TYR A 679 -6.57 2.72 -16.17
N GLY A 680 -7.86 2.87 -15.81
CA GLY A 680 -8.57 4.14 -15.91
C GLY A 680 -7.93 5.22 -15.04
N LEU A 681 -7.65 4.89 -13.78
CA LEU A 681 -6.97 5.80 -12.85
C LEU A 681 -5.55 6.14 -13.32
N LYS A 682 -4.78 5.13 -13.79
CA LYS A 682 -3.45 5.30 -14.36
C LYS A 682 -3.44 6.29 -15.52
N SER A 683 -4.34 6.11 -16.50
CA SER A 683 -4.46 6.98 -17.66
C SER A 683 -4.73 8.43 -17.25
N GLY A 684 -5.77 8.69 -16.45
CA GLY A 684 -6.12 10.06 -16.03
C GLY A 684 -5.15 10.70 -15.03
N SER A 685 -4.21 9.89 -14.46
CA SER A 685 -3.23 10.37 -13.46
C SER A 685 -1.87 10.72 -14.02
N GLU A 686 -1.63 10.62 -15.31
CA GLU A 686 -0.36 11.02 -15.95
C GLU A 686 0.09 12.42 -15.50
N LEU A 687 1.40 12.65 -15.42
CA LEU A 687 1.93 13.98 -15.06
C LEU A 687 1.69 15.03 -16.18
N LEU A 688 1.96 14.63 -17.42
CA LEU A 688 1.55 15.38 -18.61
C LEU A 688 0.40 14.60 -19.24
N HIS A 689 -0.79 15.18 -19.28
CA HIS A 689 -2.02 14.47 -19.68
C HIS A 689 -2.87 15.28 -20.63
N VAL A 690 -3.38 14.60 -21.68
CA VAL A 690 -4.37 15.16 -22.60
C VAL A 690 -5.74 14.55 -22.32
N MET A 691 -6.77 15.37 -22.17
CA MET A 691 -8.10 14.95 -21.78
C MET A 691 -9.22 15.74 -22.48
N CYS A 692 -10.44 15.19 -22.41
CA CYS A 692 -11.65 15.83 -22.94
C CYS A 692 -12.71 15.94 -21.83
N ASN A 693 -13.17 17.16 -21.58
CA ASN A 693 -14.28 17.39 -20.67
C ASN A 693 -15.57 16.73 -21.22
N PRO A 694 -16.20 15.80 -20.52
CA PRO A 694 -17.37 15.08 -21.03
C PRO A 694 -18.64 15.94 -21.15
N VAL A 695 -18.67 17.11 -20.52
CA VAL A 695 -19.86 18.00 -20.50
C VAL A 695 -19.92 18.86 -21.74
N ASP A 696 -18.83 19.57 -22.03
CA ASP A 696 -18.75 20.57 -23.11
C ASP A 696 -17.83 20.14 -24.26
N GLY A 697 -17.19 18.96 -24.16
CA GLY A 697 -16.26 18.46 -25.17
C GLY A 697 -14.95 19.25 -25.26
N MET A 698 -14.61 20.05 -24.25
CA MET A 698 -13.38 20.87 -24.25
C MET A 698 -12.16 19.98 -24.15
N VAL A 699 -11.29 20.02 -25.13
CA VAL A 699 -9.98 19.36 -25.12
C VAL A 699 -9.01 20.20 -24.30
N MET A 700 -8.31 19.54 -23.37
CA MET A 700 -7.41 20.16 -22.40
C MET A 700 -6.09 19.41 -22.30
N ILE A 701 -5.03 20.12 -21.91
CA ILE A 701 -3.76 19.54 -21.49
C ILE A 701 -3.47 19.99 -20.06
N VAL A 702 -3.09 19.04 -19.22
CA VAL A 702 -2.65 19.27 -17.83
C VAL A 702 -1.17 18.92 -17.73
N ASN A 703 -0.40 19.77 -17.06
CA ASN A 703 1.01 19.54 -16.72
C ASN A 703 1.20 19.60 -15.21
N ASN A 704 1.34 18.47 -14.58
CA ASN A 704 1.66 18.32 -13.14
C ASN A 704 3.19 18.18 -12.89
N ASP A 705 4.03 18.21 -13.92
CA ASP A 705 5.49 18.13 -13.79
C ASP A 705 6.10 19.49 -13.36
N PHE A 706 7.34 19.45 -12.90
CA PHE A 706 8.13 20.62 -12.52
C PHE A 706 8.76 21.35 -13.71
N LYS A 707 8.72 20.76 -14.91
CA LYS A 707 9.30 21.33 -16.13
C LYS A 707 8.22 21.79 -17.10
N PRO A 708 8.51 22.84 -17.90
CA PRO A 708 7.66 23.20 -19.03
C PRO A 708 7.83 22.19 -20.16
N TYR A 709 6.77 22.03 -20.96
CA TYR A 709 6.83 21.29 -22.21
C TYR A 709 6.64 22.25 -23.38
N ARG A 710 7.44 22.09 -24.43
CA ARG A 710 7.50 22.96 -25.61
C ARG A 710 7.31 22.15 -26.87
N ASN A 711 6.84 22.83 -27.93
CA ASN A 711 6.67 22.26 -29.27
C ASN A 711 5.84 20.95 -29.28
N LEU A 712 4.86 20.86 -28.39
CA LEU A 712 3.94 19.73 -28.35
C LEU A 712 2.98 19.79 -29.56
N MET A 713 2.70 18.65 -30.17
CA MET A 713 1.66 18.50 -31.18
C MET A 713 0.47 17.70 -30.61
N LEU A 714 -0.67 18.38 -30.44
CA LEU A 714 -1.94 17.78 -30.08
C LEU A 714 -2.64 17.29 -31.34
N VAL A 715 -2.92 15.99 -31.45
CA VAL A 715 -3.65 15.35 -32.52
C VAL A 715 -4.98 14.84 -32.01
N VAL A 716 -6.07 15.22 -32.67
CA VAL A 716 -7.44 14.86 -32.27
C VAL A 716 -8.13 14.16 -33.45
N LYS A 717 -8.55 12.92 -33.22
CA LYS A 717 -9.24 12.07 -34.21
C LYS A 717 -10.51 11.49 -33.62
N THR A 718 -11.50 11.30 -34.48
CA THR A 718 -12.72 10.53 -34.14
C THR A 718 -12.85 9.33 -35.07
N TYR A 719 -13.49 8.27 -34.56
CA TYR A 719 -13.80 7.07 -35.35
C TYR A 719 -15.25 6.70 -35.08
N ASP A 720 -15.98 6.36 -36.15
CA ASP A 720 -17.28 5.71 -35.99
C ASP A 720 -17.11 4.24 -35.57
N ILE A 721 -18.20 3.56 -35.24
CA ILE A 721 -18.15 2.15 -34.80
C ILE A 721 -17.64 1.17 -35.86
N SER A 722 -17.59 1.57 -37.15
CA SER A 722 -16.98 0.79 -38.25
C SER A 722 -15.46 0.97 -38.31
N GLY A 723 -14.91 1.94 -37.59
CA GLY A 723 -13.50 2.29 -37.61
C GLY A 723 -13.12 3.36 -38.62
N LYS A 724 -14.10 4.00 -39.28
CA LYS A 724 -13.85 5.09 -40.25
C LYS A 724 -13.34 6.33 -39.51
N GLU A 725 -12.11 6.71 -39.82
CA GLU A 725 -11.43 7.87 -39.23
C GLU A 725 -11.93 9.20 -39.79
N LYS A 726 -11.99 10.19 -38.89
CA LYS A 726 -12.06 11.61 -39.22
C LYS A 726 -11.03 12.37 -38.39
N LEU A 727 -10.07 12.98 -39.05
CA LEU A 727 -9.15 13.93 -38.39
C LEU A 727 -9.93 15.17 -38.02
N VAL A 728 -10.00 15.53 -36.75
CA VAL A 728 -10.64 16.75 -36.27
C VAL A 728 -9.67 17.91 -36.42
N THR A 729 -8.46 17.80 -35.83
CA THR A 729 -7.44 18.86 -35.92
C THR A 729 -6.07 18.40 -35.43
N GLN A 730 -5.06 19.22 -35.74
CA GLN A 730 -3.72 19.19 -35.20
C GLN A 730 -3.33 20.59 -34.73
N VAL A 731 -2.86 20.74 -33.51
CA VAL A 731 -2.51 22.04 -32.92
C VAL A 731 -1.17 21.93 -32.18
N PHE A 732 -0.30 22.92 -32.40
CA PHE A 732 0.93 23.07 -31.64
C PHE A 732 0.69 23.80 -30.32
N SER A 733 1.40 23.37 -29.27
CA SER A 733 1.23 23.91 -27.93
C SER A 733 2.52 23.94 -27.11
N ASN A 734 2.49 24.84 -26.15
CA ASN A 734 3.42 24.87 -25.00
C ASN A 734 2.58 24.89 -23.74
N ILE A 735 3.08 24.28 -22.68
CA ILE A 735 2.44 24.29 -21.36
C ILE A 735 3.50 24.47 -20.25
N GLU A 736 3.16 25.34 -19.29
CA GLU A 736 4.02 25.65 -18.14
C GLU A 736 3.92 24.57 -17.05
N PRO A 737 4.88 24.50 -16.11
CA PRO A 737 4.81 23.62 -14.96
C PRO A 737 3.56 23.89 -14.09
N ALA A 738 3.03 22.83 -13.49
CA ALA A 738 1.91 22.89 -12.54
C ALA A 738 0.73 23.75 -13.05
N SER A 739 0.32 23.52 -14.31
CA SER A 739 -0.73 24.29 -15.00
C SER A 739 -1.60 23.43 -15.91
N PHE A 740 -2.72 23.97 -16.35
CA PHE A 740 -3.54 23.36 -17.39
C PHE A 740 -3.88 24.40 -18.48
N LYS A 741 -4.29 23.92 -19.65
CA LYS A 741 -4.65 24.76 -20.79
C LYS A 741 -5.83 24.15 -21.56
N LYS A 742 -6.86 24.97 -21.79
CA LYS A 742 -8.04 24.65 -22.61
C LYS A 742 -7.80 25.06 -24.07
N TYR A 743 -8.29 24.28 -25.03
CA TYR A 743 -8.08 24.52 -26.46
C TYR A 743 -9.37 24.83 -27.21
N PHE A 744 -10.15 23.79 -27.52
CA PHE A 744 -11.39 23.88 -28.31
C PHE A 744 -12.33 22.73 -27.92
N SER A 745 -13.61 22.92 -28.21
CA SER A 745 -14.61 21.87 -28.00
C SER A 745 -14.76 20.99 -29.24
N VAL A 746 -14.82 19.68 -29.01
CA VAL A 746 -15.13 18.66 -30.01
C VAL A 746 -16.54 18.11 -29.90
N LYS A 747 -17.37 18.70 -29.00
CA LYS A 747 -18.73 18.22 -28.73
C LYS A 747 -19.59 18.10 -29.97
N LYS A 748 -19.60 19.12 -30.81
CA LYS A 748 -20.39 19.08 -32.06
C LYS A 748 -19.97 17.92 -32.97
N THR A 749 -18.66 17.62 -33.06
CA THR A 749 -18.18 16.52 -33.87
C THR A 749 -18.60 15.17 -33.27
N ILE A 750 -18.52 15.03 -31.96
CA ILE A 750 -18.97 13.83 -31.23
C ILE A 750 -20.47 13.62 -31.44
N ASP A 751 -21.28 14.67 -31.23
CA ASP A 751 -22.76 14.62 -31.36
C ASP A 751 -23.17 14.27 -32.81
N ASP A 752 -22.55 14.90 -33.82
CA ASP A 752 -22.87 14.66 -35.24
C ASP A 752 -22.49 13.24 -35.71
N MET A 753 -21.31 12.71 -35.26
CA MET A 753 -20.84 11.39 -35.67
C MET A 753 -21.45 10.26 -34.82
N GLY A 754 -21.69 10.51 -33.54
CA GLY A 754 -22.20 9.50 -32.61
C GLY A 754 -23.71 9.35 -32.61
N LYS A 755 -24.47 10.19 -33.34
CA LYS A 755 -25.91 10.34 -33.25
C LYS A 755 -26.68 9.02 -33.21
N ASP A 756 -26.34 8.07 -34.07
CA ASP A 756 -27.11 6.83 -34.25
C ASP A 756 -26.51 5.60 -33.58
N SER A 757 -25.20 5.60 -33.26
CA SER A 757 -24.53 4.37 -32.84
C SER A 757 -23.37 4.55 -31.83
N GLY A 758 -23.10 5.80 -31.42
CA GLY A 758 -21.92 6.15 -30.63
C GLY A 758 -20.67 6.43 -31.48
N VAL A 759 -19.64 6.96 -30.87
CA VAL A 759 -18.38 7.39 -31.50
C VAL A 759 -17.20 7.24 -30.57
N PHE A 760 -16.02 7.00 -31.14
CA PHE A 760 -14.74 7.01 -30.42
C PHE A 760 -14.00 8.34 -30.67
N LEU A 761 -13.32 8.82 -29.61
CA LEU A 761 -12.42 9.97 -29.66
C LEU A 761 -11.02 9.53 -29.23
N SER A 762 -10.02 9.80 -30.08
CA SER A 762 -8.61 9.59 -29.77
C SER A 762 -7.89 10.93 -29.65
N LEU A 763 -7.23 11.13 -28.53
CA LEU A 763 -6.37 12.29 -28.25
C LEU A 763 -4.93 11.81 -28.11
N GLN A 764 -3.99 12.45 -28.82
CA GLN A 764 -2.57 12.16 -28.71
C GLN A 764 -1.79 13.46 -28.55
N LEU A 765 -0.87 13.46 -27.61
CA LEU A 765 0.09 14.54 -27.39
C LEU A 765 1.48 14.02 -27.73
N LEU A 766 2.12 14.63 -28.71
CA LEU A 766 3.38 14.20 -29.27
C LEU A 766 4.46 15.27 -29.02
N ASP A 767 5.71 14.83 -28.86
CA ASP A 767 6.86 15.73 -28.88
C ASP A 767 7.31 16.09 -30.31
N GLU A 768 8.35 16.91 -30.44
CA GLU A 768 8.93 17.31 -31.71
C GLU A 768 9.46 16.14 -32.56
N ASN A 769 9.79 15.00 -31.94
CA ASN A 769 10.24 13.77 -32.58
C ASN A 769 9.07 12.82 -32.93
N LYS A 770 7.83 13.27 -32.77
CA LYS A 770 6.59 12.49 -32.94
C LYS A 770 6.46 11.32 -31.95
N LYS A 771 7.18 11.35 -30.84
CA LYS A 771 6.98 10.40 -29.75
C LYS A 771 5.71 10.76 -29.00
N VAL A 772 4.85 9.78 -28.76
CA VAL A 772 3.65 9.93 -27.92
C VAL A 772 4.08 10.14 -26.48
N LEU A 773 3.66 11.23 -25.86
CA LEU A 773 3.90 11.58 -24.47
C LEU A 773 2.69 11.32 -23.59
N SER A 774 1.49 11.46 -24.14
CA SER A 774 0.21 11.13 -23.53
C SER A 774 -0.77 10.74 -24.63
N ASP A 775 -1.57 9.72 -24.41
CA ASP A 775 -2.67 9.38 -25.28
C ASP A 775 -3.89 8.94 -24.46
N ASN A 776 -5.08 9.28 -24.97
CA ASN A 776 -6.34 8.99 -24.31
C ASN A 776 -7.38 8.58 -25.35
N PHE A 777 -8.22 7.59 -24.99
CA PHE A 777 -9.20 7.02 -25.89
C PHE A 777 -10.56 6.95 -25.19
N TYR A 778 -11.53 7.72 -25.71
CA TYR A 778 -12.89 7.81 -25.18
C TYR A 778 -13.87 7.09 -26.08
N TRP A 779 -14.97 6.64 -25.50
CA TRP A 779 -16.14 6.14 -26.19
C TRP A 779 -17.38 6.88 -25.68
N TYR A 780 -18.19 7.33 -26.60
CA TYR A 780 -19.39 8.10 -26.31
C TYR A 780 -20.63 7.34 -26.76
N PRO A 781 -21.77 7.48 -26.05
CA PRO A 781 -23.03 6.84 -26.42
C PRO A 781 -23.65 7.48 -27.65
N ASP A 782 -24.75 6.90 -28.14
CA ASP A 782 -25.63 7.53 -29.10
C ASP A 782 -26.37 8.75 -28.50
N ALA A 783 -27.15 9.46 -29.29
CA ALA A 783 -27.90 10.64 -28.87
C ALA A 783 -28.96 10.35 -27.77
N LYS A 784 -29.27 9.10 -27.50
CA LYS A 784 -30.18 8.64 -26.45
C LYS A 784 -29.46 8.19 -25.16
N GLY A 785 -28.13 8.26 -25.15
CA GLY A 785 -27.33 7.82 -24.04
C GLY A 785 -27.04 6.31 -24.01
N ASN A 786 -27.26 5.57 -25.11
CA ASN A 786 -27.01 4.14 -25.16
C ASN A 786 -25.65 3.81 -25.80
N TYR A 787 -24.97 2.85 -25.23
CA TYR A 787 -23.74 2.23 -25.77
C TYR A 787 -24.06 0.95 -26.56
N SER A 788 -25.32 0.59 -26.74
CA SER A 788 -25.73 -0.66 -27.42
C SER A 788 -25.26 -0.74 -28.88
N GLY A 789 -24.97 0.40 -29.54
CA GLY A 789 -24.35 0.47 -30.85
C GLY A 789 -23.02 -0.29 -30.92
N LEU A 790 -22.24 -0.36 -29.82
CA LEU A 790 -21.00 -1.12 -29.74
C LEU A 790 -21.19 -2.63 -29.98
N ASN A 791 -22.39 -3.17 -29.73
CA ASN A 791 -22.72 -4.57 -30.00
C ASN A 791 -22.75 -4.89 -31.51
N ASN A 792 -22.85 -3.87 -32.36
CA ASN A 792 -22.85 -4.00 -33.83
C ASN A 792 -21.44 -3.84 -34.45
N MET A 793 -20.40 -3.66 -33.63
CA MET A 793 -19.04 -3.57 -34.12
C MET A 793 -18.63 -4.86 -34.87
N GLN A 794 -17.98 -4.70 -35.99
CA GLN A 794 -17.32 -5.82 -36.67
C GLN A 794 -16.23 -6.41 -35.80
N LYS A 795 -15.98 -7.71 -35.91
CA LYS A 795 -14.90 -8.37 -35.20
C LYS A 795 -13.55 -7.87 -35.67
N ALA A 796 -12.65 -7.62 -34.74
CA ALA A 796 -11.26 -7.21 -35.01
C ALA A 796 -10.34 -8.44 -35.23
N ASP A 797 -10.81 -9.42 -36.03
CA ASP A 797 -10.15 -10.72 -36.21
C ASP A 797 -8.75 -10.62 -36.83
N ASN A 798 -8.49 -9.55 -37.61
CA ASN A 798 -7.20 -9.29 -38.25
C ASN A 798 -6.18 -8.59 -37.35
N LEU A 799 -6.52 -8.30 -36.09
CA LEU A 799 -5.54 -7.76 -35.12
C LEU A 799 -4.38 -8.76 -34.96
N LYS A 800 -3.18 -8.31 -35.31
CA LYS A 800 -1.94 -9.09 -35.14
C LYS A 800 -1.42 -8.86 -33.74
N VAL A 801 -1.16 -9.96 -33.03
CA VAL A 801 -0.62 -9.93 -31.68
C VAL A 801 0.62 -10.80 -31.63
N THR A 802 1.73 -10.23 -31.16
CA THR A 802 2.99 -10.96 -30.92
C THR A 802 3.41 -10.76 -29.49
N ALA A 803 4.07 -11.76 -28.91
CA ALA A 803 4.62 -11.70 -27.58
C ALA A 803 6.08 -12.15 -27.61
N ARG A 804 6.98 -11.32 -27.10
CA ARG A 804 8.42 -11.59 -27.12
C ARG A 804 9.02 -11.42 -25.72
N LYS A 805 9.84 -12.38 -25.31
CA LYS A 805 10.61 -12.29 -24.07
C LYS A 805 11.72 -11.24 -24.24
N GLN A 806 11.69 -10.18 -23.41
CA GLN A 806 12.73 -9.14 -23.37
C GLN A 806 13.88 -9.53 -22.44
N SER A 807 13.54 -10.12 -21.31
CA SER A 807 14.47 -10.65 -20.32
C SER A 807 13.72 -11.64 -19.41
N GLU A 808 14.39 -12.21 -18.43
CA GLU A 808 13.73 -13.05 -17.44
C GLU A 808 12.69 -12.22 -16.66
N GLY A 809 11.45 -12.73 -16.60
CA GLY A 809 10.33 -12.04 -15.94
C GLY A 809 9.80 -10.81 -16.67
N LYS A 810 10.21 -10.55 -17.93
CA LYS A 810 9.75 -9.41 -18.70
C LYS A 810 9.40 -9.78 -20.14
N ILE A 811 8.18 -9.44 -20.56
CA ILE A 811 7.62 -9.77 -21.87
C ILE A 811 7.07 -8.49 -22.50
N GLU A 812 7.31 -8.30 -23.79
CA GLU A 812 6.68 -7.28 -24.63
C GLU A 812 5.58 -7.93 -25.47
N VAL A 813 4.38 -7.35 -25.42
CA VAL A 813 3.24 -7.73 -26.27
C VAL A 813 2.97 -6.58 -27.23
N THR A 814 2.99 -6.86 -28.52
CA THR A 814 2.72 -5.87 -29.57
C THR A 814 1.40 -6.20 -30.26
N LEU A 815 0.52 -5.20 -30.33
CA LEU A 815 -0.77 -5.26 -31.01
C LEU A 815 -0.71 -4.33 -32.22
N THR A 816 -0.75 -4.88 -33.40
CA THR A 816 -0.76 -4.11 -34.67
C THR A 816 -2.12 -4.26 -35.34
N ASN A 817 -2.86 -3.17 -35.48
CA ASN A 817 -4.18 -3.15 -36.12
C ASN A 817 -4.07 -2.68 -37.56
N PRO A 818 -4.36 -3.52 -38.59
CA PRO A 818 -4.33 -3.12 -39.96
C PRO A 818 -5.32 -1.98 -40.29
N SER A 819 -5.00 -1.15 -41.31
CA SER A 819 -5.82 0.03 -41.66
C SER A 819 -7.24 -0.31 -42.10
N ASN A 820 -7.47 -1.52 -42.61
CA ASN A 820 -8.77 -2.02 -43.04
C ASN A 820 -9.54 -2.81 -41.99
N ASN A 821 -9.06 -2.84 -40.75
CA ASN A 821 -9.71 -3.51 -39.64
C ASN A 821 -10.50 -2.47 -38.80
N PRO A 822 -11.60 -2.81 -38.12
CA PRO A 822 -12.26 -1.90 -37.20
C PRO A 822 -11.36 -1.55 -36.01
N VAL A 823 -11.77 -0.60 -35.17
CA VAL A 823 -11.12 -0.38 -33.88
C VAL A 823 -11.15 -1.70 -33.09
N ALA A 824 -9.99 -2.18 -32.66
CA ALA A 824 -9.92 -3.27 -31.70
C ALA A 824 -10.13 -2.67 -30.31
N PHE A 825 -11.37 -2.80 -29.79
CA PHE A 825 -11.85 -2.04 -28.66
C PHE A 825 -11.69 -2.79 -27.36
N PHE A 826 -11.14 -2.12 -26.35
CA PHE A 826 -11.07 -2.50 -24.93
C PHE A 826 -10.48 -3.90 -24.72
N ASN A 827 -9.23 -4.10 -25.20
CA ASN A 827 -8.54 -5.37 -25.16
C ASN A 827 -7.83 -5.58 -23.83
N ARG A 828 -8.12 -6.69 -23.15
CA ARG A 828 -7.41 -7.14 -21.97
C ARG A 828 -6.33 -8.15 -22.33
N ILE A 829 -5.12 -7.90 -21.82
CA ILE A 829 -3.98 -8.81 -21.90
C ILE A 829 -3.79 -9.46 -20.53
N SER A 830 -3.54 -10.77 -20.52
CA SER A 830 -3.25 -11.53 -19.29
C SER A 830 -2.14 -12.54 -19.53
N LEU A 831 -1.19 -12.62 -18.61
CA LEU A 831 -0.23 -13.72 -18.55
C LEU A 831 -0.92 -14.91 -17.88
N VAL A 832 -0.95 -16.06 -18.54
CA VAL A 832 -1.62 -17.25 -18.00
C VAL A 832 -0.73 -18.48 -18.13
N ASN A 833 -0.92 -19.42 -17.24
CA ASN A 833 -0.33 -20.76 -17.34
C ASN A 833 -0.81 -21.44 -18.63
N GLU A 834 0.11 -22.06 -19.38
CA GLU A 834 -0.22 -22.70 -20.67
C GLU A 834 -1.23 -23.84 -20.54
N GLN A 835 -1.18 -24.62 -19.45
CA GLN A 835 -2.02 -25.80 -19.25
C GLN A 835 -3.34 -25.47 -18.55
N THR A 836 -3.27 -24.79 -17.38
CA THR A 836 -4.45 -24.52 -16.54
C THR A 836 -5.27 -23.34 -17.01
N ARG A 837 -4.68 -22.45 -17.79
CA ARG A 837 -5.24 -21.15 -18.22
C ARG A 837 -5.50 -20.17 -17.06
N GLU A 838 -5.01 -20.48 -15.88
CA GLU A 838 -5.06 -19.58 -14.72
C GLU A 838 -4.05 -18.45 -14.87
N ARG A 839 -4.40 -17.26 -14.38
CA ARG A 839 -3.54 -16.09 -14.41
C ARG A 839 -2.34 -16.26 -13.49
N VAL A 840 -1.19 -15.81 -13.97
CA VAL A 840 0.03 -15.67 -13.15
C VAL A 840 -0.06 -14.35 -12.38
N LEU A 841 -0.04 -14.43 -11.05
CA LEU A 841 -0.25 -13.27 -10.17
C LEU A 841 0.86 -13.16 -9.10
N PRO A 842 1.28 -11.94 -8.76
CA PRO A 842 0.97 -10.69 -9.46
C PRO A 842 1.68 -10.61 -10.82
N THR A 843 1.02 -9.99 -11.80
CA THR A 843 1.64 -9.55 -13.05
C THR A 843 1.38 -8.04 -13.21
N PHE A 844 2.44 -7.29 -13.52
CA PHE A 844 2.40 -5.84 -13.66
C PHE A 844 2.45 -5.49 -15.15
N TYR A 845 1.44 -4.78 -15.63
CA TYR A 845 1.33 -4.31 -17.02
C TYR A 845 1.52 -2.80 -17.05
N ASP A 846 2.34 -2.31 -17.97
CA ASP A 846 2.49 -0.86 -18.17
C ASP A 846 1.25 -0.21 -18.78
N ASP A 847 0.38 -0.99 -19.48
CA ASP A 847 -0.98 -0.60 -19.88
C ASP A 847 -1.85 -1.85 -20.07
N ASN A 848 -3.18 -1.70 -19.97
CA ASN A 848 -4.13 -2.78 -20.25
C ASN A 848 -5.53 -2.22 -20.54
N TYR A 849 -6.48 -3.08 -20.95
CA TYR A 849 -7.81 -2.66 -21.42
C TYR A 849 -7.71 -1.62 -22.54
N ILE A 850 -6.75 -1.82 -23.44
CA ILE A 850 -6.36 -0.87 -24.47
C ILE A 850 -7.22 -0.98 -25.72
N SER A 851 -7.42 0.16 -26.38
CA SER A 851 -8.05 0.23 -27.69
C SER A 851 -6.99 0.55 -28.77
N VAL A 852 -7.05 -0.16 -29.90
CA VAL A 852 -6.09 0.01 -31.00
C VAL A 852 -6.84 0.45 -32.25
N SER A 853 -6.62 1.69 -32.68
CA SER A 853 -7.24 2.28 -33.87
C SER A 853 -6.72 1.64 -35.14
N PRO A 854 -7.48 1.64 -36.24
CA PRO A 854 -7.01 1.19 -37.55
C PRO A 854 -5.70 1.83 -37.96
N GLY A 855 -4.76 1.04 -38.49
CA GLY A 855 -3.45 1.51 -38.93
C GLY A 855 -2.47 1.90 -37.86
N THR A 856 -2.73 1.53 -36.59
CA THR A 856 -1.87 1.87 -35.46
C THR A 856 -1.31 0.62 -34.75
N GLU A 857 -0.30 0.84 -33.92
CA GLU A 857 0.34 -0.15 -33.09
C GLU A 857 0.36 0.30 -31.63
N LYS A 858 0.14 -0.65 -30.72
CA LYS A 858 0.33 -0.47 -29.28
C LYS A 858 1.26 -1.55 -28.74
N ARG A 859 2.12 -1.18 -27.80
CA ARG A 859 3.02 -2.08 -27.11
C ARG A 859 2.70 -2.06 -25.64
N VAL A 860 2.71 -3.26 -25.04
CA VAL A 860 2.51 -3.45 -23.59
C VAL A 860 3.68 -4.27 -23.05
N ILE A 861 4.32 -3.72 -22.04
CA ILE A 861 5.35 -4.41 -21.28
C ILE A 861 4.71 -5.00 -20.04
N LEU A 862 4.92 -6.28 -19.81
CA LEU A 862 4.52 -6.91 -18.56
C LEU A 862 5.73 -7.47 -17.80
N GLU A 863 5.66 -7.40 -16.48
CA GLU A 863 6.66 -7.92 -15.57
C GLU A 863 6.01 -8.86 -14.55
N TYR A 864 6.67 -9.99 -14.26
CA TYR A 864 6.19 -10.99 -13.34
C TYR A 864 7.37 -11.72 -12.69
N LYS A 865 7.13 -12.43 -11.59
CA LYS A 865 8.13 -13.31 -10.97
C LYS A 865 8.09 -14.66 -11.70
N PRO A 866 9.14 -15.04 -12.46
CA PRO A 866 9.16 -16.31 -13.17
C PRO A 866 9.16 -17.50 -12.19
N ASP A 867 8.45 -18.54 -12.59
CA ASP A 867 8.52 -19.87 -11.99
C ASP A 867 8.85 -20.92 -13.08
N ASN A 868 8.83 -22.19 -12.73
CA ASN A 868 9.14 -23.27 -13.68
C ASN A 868 7.96 -23.60 -14.63
N GLN A 869 6.85 -22.84 -14.59
CA GLN A 869 5.67 -23.12 -15.41
C GLN A 869 5.80 -22.44 -16.77
N LYS A 870 5.29 -23.11 -17.81
CA LYS A 870 5.14 -22.50 -19.13
C LYS A 870 3.96 -21.54 -19.12
N THR A 871 4.19 -20.38 -19.67
CA THR A 871 3.19 -19.30 -19.76
C THR A 871 2.92 -18.91 -21.20
N VAL A 872 1.72 -18.38 -21.45
CA VAL A 872 1.27 -17.80 -22.72
C VAL A 872 0.52 -16.50 -22.44
N ILE A 873 0.40 -15.65 -23.45
CA ILE A 873 -0.45 -14.46 -23.37
C ILE A 873 -1.87 -14.84 -23.78
N SER A 874 -2.84 -14.53 -22.93
CA SER A 874 -4.27 -14.49 -23.29
C SER A 874 -4.64 -13.05 -23.63
N ILE A 875 -5.35 -12.85 -24.73
CA ILE A 875 -5.93 -11.57 -25.10
C ILE A 875 -7.39 -11.75 -25.48
N GLU A 876 -8.23 -10.85 -25.03
CA GLU A 876 -9.66 -10.74 -25.38
C GLU A 876 -10.09 -9.27 -25.33
N GLY A 877 -11.12 -8.89 -26.06
CA GLY A 877 -11.64 -7.52 -26.09
C GLY A 877 -13.13 -7.49 -26.42
N TRP A 878 -13.72 -6.29 -26.45
CA TRP A 878 -15.14 -6.13 -26.77
C TRP A 878 -15.55 -6.80 -28.09
N ASN A 879 -14.76 -6.55 -29.13
CA ASN A 879 -14.96 -7.13 -30.47
C ASN A 879 -13.83 -8.06 -30.91
N LEU A 880 -12.99 -8.52 -29.98
CA LEU A 880 -11.93 -9.49 -30.20
C LEU A 880 -12.20 -10.75 -29.37
N PRO A 881 -12.48 -11.90 -30.02
CA PRO A 881 -12.61 -13.17 -29.29
C PRO A 881 -11.28 -13.56 -28.63
N GLN A 882 -11.37 -14.30 -27.52
CA GLN A 882 -10.19 -14.75 -26.78
C GLN A 882 -9.22 -15.54 -27.66
N LYS A 883 -7.95 -15.13 -27.61
CA LYS A 883 -6.82 -15.78 -28.29
C LYS A 883 -5.69 -16.05 -27.32
N TYR A 884 -4.94 -17.14 -27.56
CA TYR A 884 -3.72 -17.46 -26.81
C TYR A 884 -2.51 -17.35 -27.72
N ILE A 885 -1.52 -16.59 -27.29
CA ILE A 885 -0.32 -16.25 -28.07
C ILE A 885 0.90 -16.84 -27.37
N SER A 886 1.67 -17.65 -28.08
CA SER A 886 2.94 -18.18 -27.59
C SER A 886 3.97 -17.06 -27.45
N ILE A 887 4.80 -17.16 -26.43
CA ILE A 887 5.86 -16.17 -26.14
C ILE A 887 7.11 -16.62 -26.91
N GLU A 888 7.55 -15.79 -27.84
CA GLU A 888 8.79 -15.97 -28.58
C GLU A 888 10.01 -15.67 -27.67
N LYS A 889 11.13 -16.40 -27.92
CA LYS A 889 12.36 -16.26 -27.16
C LYS A 889 13.07 -14.95 -27.44
#